data_e48ead6bf18dfb979533040820003290
#
_entry.id   e48ead6bf18dfb979533040820003290
#
_cell.length_a   1.000
_cell.length_b   1.000
_cell.length_c   1.000
_cell.angle_alpha   90.00
_cell.angle_beta   90.00
_cell.angle_gamma   90.00
#
_symmetry.space_group_name_H-M   'P 1'
#
loop_
_entity.id
_entity.type
_entity.pdbx_description
1 polymer ?
#
loop_
_entity_poly.entity_id
_entity_poly.type
_entity_poly.pdbx_seq_one_letter_code
_entity_poly.pdbx_strand_id
1 'polypeptide(L)'
;MTLKELEPGKTAVVTVVGGEGSLRQHFLDMGVIPGAEVTLVKYAPMGDPMELRIHGYELTLRLADAAQIEIDGKSITIDSVHNSSNEFSDDRRKKKREHPGLGEGGRYHVKADENPLPKGTTLTFALAGNQNCGKTTLFNQLTGANQHVGNFPGVTVDQKSGVIKGHPDTLVTDLPGIYSMSPYSSEEIVTRQFLIQQKPTAIINIVDATNIERNLYLTMQLMELDVPMVLALNMMDEVRGNGGFVDINELEGMLGIPVVPISAAKNEGIHELISHAVHIAQYCERPGRIDFCNKDEHGGSVHRCLHGIMELVEDHANRAKIPLRFAANKLVEGDTQIKEALELTENEEEMLEHIICQMEQERGLDRAAAIADMRFSFIQKLVAESVTKPKESREHERSQKIDRVLTGKYTAIPMFVLIMALVFGLTFHVIGAWLQSLLESGIEKLAELVNAGLKAADVSHVLHSLVIDGIFNGVGSVVSFLPIIVTLFFFLSMLEDSGYMARVAFVMDKLLRKIGLSGRSIVPMLIGFGCTVPGVMASRTLPSERDRKMTIMLTPFMSCTAKLPIYGFFTAAFFPKYGGLVMVALYFAGIAVGILVALVSKKFMFEGEAVPFVMELPNYRMPGAKNVAQLLWDKAKDFLQRAFTVIFIATIVIWFLQTFDLRMNIVSDSQDSILASVAGFIAPVFAPLGFGDWRISTSLIAGFMAKESVVSTLSVLAGPTKALFAVLTPLAAASLLVFCLLYTPCVAAVASIKRELGMKWAVCTVVGQCAIAWICAFMVYFIGGFFFMS
;
A
#
# COMPACT_ATOMS: atom_id res chain seq x y z
N MET A 1 3.05 -1.65 36.03
CA MET A 1 3.16 -0.41 35.22
C MET A 1 2.83 -0.77 33.79
N THR A 2 2.08 0.07 33.08
CA THR A 2 1.79 -0.19 31.65
C THR A 2 2.85 0.41 30.74
N LEU A 3 3.04 -0.17 29.55
CA LEU A 3 3.99 0.33 28.55
C LEU A 3 3.72 1.79 28.17
N LYS A 4 2.45 2.22 28.24
CA LYS A 4 2.05 3.62 28.02
C LYS A 4 2.70 4.61 28.98
N GLU A 5 3.07 4.17 30.19
CA GLU A 5 3.64 5.00 31.27
C GLU A 5 5.17 5.08 31.18
N LEU A 6 5.79 4.34 30.27
CA LEU A 6 7.23 4.37 30.07
C LEU A 6 7.67 5.74 29.55
N GLU A 7 8.74 6.29 30.06
CA GLU A 7 9.29 7.59 29.62
C GLU A 7 10.24 7.43 28.43
N PRO A 8 10.29 8.41 27.51
CA PRO A 8 11.22 8.38 26.39
C PRO A 8 12.68 8.21 26.83
N GLY A 9 13.39 7.31 26.15
CA GLY A 9 14.77 6.96 26.45
C GLY A 9 14.94 5.92 27.58
N LYS A 10 13.85 5.42 28.16
CA LYS A 10 13.92 4.35 29.18
C LYS A 10 13.59 2.99 28.57
N THR A 11 14.23 1.97 29.14
CA THR A 11 14.04 0.55 28.81
C THR A 11 13.34 -0.16 29.97
N ALA A 12 12.41 -1.05 29.67
CA ALA A 12 11.72 -1.91 30.61
C ALA A 12 11.53 -3.29 30.01
N VAL A 13 11.21 -4.27 30.85
CA VAL A 13 10.92 -5.64 30.41
C VAL A 13 9.41 -5.86 30.37
N VAL A 14 8.90 -6.43 29.30
CA VAL A 14 7.49 -6.79 29.16
C VAL A 14 7.19 -7.94 30.11
N THR A 15 6.13 -7.82 30.91
CA THR A 15 5.68 -8.87 31.84
C THR A 15 4.43 -9.59 31.34
N VAL A 16 3.46 -8.82 30.81
CA VAL A 16 2.20 -9.36 30.28
C VAL A 16 1.81 -8.62 29.03
N VAL A 17 1.37 -9.36 28.00
CA VAL A 17 0.77 -8.81 26.80
C VAL A 17 -0.72 -9.07 26.87
N GLY A 18 -1.49 -8.04 27.22
CA GLY A 18 -2.95 -8.08 27.32
C GLY A 18 -3.63 -7.94 25.95
N GLY A 19 -4.96 -7.89 25.99
CA GLY A 19 -5.80 -7.86 24.79
C GLY A 19 -6.25 -9.26 24.37
N GLU A 20 -7.09 -9.33 23.33
CA GLU A 20 -7.67 -10.57 22.81
C GLU A 20 -7.62 -10.63 21.29
N GLY A 21 -7.73 -11.85 20.75
CA GLY A 21 -7.89 -12.08 19.32
C GLY A 21 -6.66 -11.78 18.48
N SER A 22 -6.89 -11.46 17.21
CA SER A 22 -5.84 -11.30 16.18
C SER A 22 -4.87 -10.15 16.45
N LEU A 23 -5.29 -9.09 17.17
CA LEU A 23 -4.42 -7.97 17.50
C LEU A 23 -3.34 -8.37 18.51
N ARG A 24 -3.74 -9.10 19.56
CA ARG A 24 -2.79 -9.61 20.54
C ARG A 24 -1.79 -10.57 19.90
N GLN A 25 -2.27 -11.48 19.05
CA GLN A 25 -1.41 -12.38 18.29
C GLN A 25 -0.42 -11.59 17.44
N HIS A 26 -0.88 -10.51 16.80
CA HIS A 26 0.00 -9.65 16.02
C HIS A 26 1.11 -8.99 16.85
N PHE A 27 0.84 -8.56 18.10
CA PHE A 27 1.89 -8.05 18.99
C PHE A 27 2.92 -9.12 19.33
N LEU A 28 2.49 -10.33 19.63
CA LEU A 28 3.37 -11.46 19.89
C LEU A 28 4.22 -11.81 18.67
N ASP A 29 3.61 -11.85 17.48
CA ASP A 29 4.31 -12.08 16.21
C ASP A 29 5.30 -10.96 15.86
N MET A 30 5.05 -9.73 16.36
CA MET A 30 5.97 -8.60 16.28
C MET A 30 7.03 -8.61 17.39
N GLY A 31 7.15 -9.65 18.20
CA GLY A 31 8.17 -9.81 19.23
C GLY A 31 7.90 -9.06 20.53
N VAL A 32 6.70 -8.50 20.72
CA VAL A 32 6.27 -7.98 22.03
C VAL A 32 5.83 -9.19 22.85
N ILE A 33 6.78 -9.86 23.48
CA ILE A 33 6.57 -11.09 24.26
C ILE A 33 6.97 -10.86 25.72
N PRO A 34 6.40 -11.60 26.67
CA PRO A 34 6.88 -11.58 28.05
C PRO A 34 8.38 -11.89 28.12
N GLY A 35 9.14 -11.10 28.87
CA GLY A 35 10.60 -11.19 28.96
C GLY A 35 11.36 -10.34 27.94
N ALA A 36 10.72 -9.78 26.92
CA ALA A 36 11.39 -8.92 25.95
C ALA A 36 11.71 -7.53 26.52
N GLU A 37 12.92 -7.06 26.25
CA GLU A 37 13.32 -5.68 26.56
C GLU A 37 12.73 -4.72 25.53
N VAL A 38 12.02 -3.69 25.98
CA VAL A 38 11.42 -2.65 25.17
C VAL A 38 11.92 -1.28 25.59
N THR A 39 12.40 -0.48 24.64
CA THR A 39 12.85 0.90 24.87
C THR A 39 11.90 1.87 24.19
N LEU A 40 11.37 2.86 24.91
CA LEU A 40 10.61 3.94 24.31
C LEU A 40 11.54 4.96 23.65
N VAL A 41 11.52 5.05 22.33
CA VAL A 41 12.36 5.98 21.57
C VAL A 41 11.77 7.39 21.63
N LYS A 42 10.52 7.56 21.19
CA LYS A 42 9.80 8.85 21.17
C LYS A 42 8.30 8.65 20.95
N TYR A 43 7.57 9.73 21.13
CA TYR A 43 6.17 9.83 20.72
C TYR A 43 6.06 10.52 19.35
N ALA A 44 5.02 10.19 18.59
CA ALA A 44 4.62 10.99 17.44
C ALA A 44 4.40 12.47 17.86
N PRO A 45 4.53 13.44 16.95
CA PRO A 45 4.42 14.87 17.27
C PRO A 45 3.16 15.26 18.03
N MET A 46 2.07 14.53 17.81
CA MET A 46 0.79 14.74 18.51
C MET A 46 0.65 13.91 19.80
N GLY A 47 1.71 13.22 20.24
CA GLY A 47 1.76 12.41 21.44
C GLY A 47 1.20 10.99 21.30
N ASP A 48 0.78 10.56 20.09
CA ASP A 48 0.27 9.24 19.79
C ASP A 48 0.35 9.01 18.26
N PRO A 49 0.88 7.88 17.74
CA PRO A 49 1.42 6.72 18.46
C PRO A 49 2.80 6.91 19.11
N MET A 50 3.26 5.89 19.83
CA MET A 50 4.60 5.81 20.39
C MET A 50 5.50 4.95 19.51
N GLU A 51 6.81 5.24 19.50
CA GLU A 51 7.83 4.49 18.78
C GLU A 51 8.70 3.75 19.79
N LEU A 52 8.77 2.44 19.63
CA LEU A 52 9.47 1.54 20.53
C LEU A 52 10.61 0.87 19.79
N ARG A 53 11.69 0.55 20.51
CA ARG A 53 12.74 -0.35 20.03
C ARG A 53 12.63 -1.68 20.76
N ILE A 54 12.57 -2.78 20.01
CA ILE A 54 12.50 -4.14 20.50
C ILE A 54 13.30 -5.06 19.57
N HIS A 55 14.07 -5.99 20.10
CA HIS A 55 14.92 -6.92 19.31
C HIS A 55 15.77 -6.24 18.22
N GLY A 56 16.17 -4.96 18.43
CA GLY A 56 17.02 -4.22 17.50
C GLY A 56 16.31 -3.51 16.34
N TYR A 57 14.97 -3.55 16.25
CA TYR A 57 14.18 -2.80 15.25
C TYR A 57 13.18 -1.82 15.91
N GLU A 58 12.66 -0.89 15.13
CA GLU A 58 11.73 0.13 15.59
C GLU A 58 10.30 -0.23 15.20
N LEU A 59 9.41 -0.22 16.19
CA LEU A 59 8.00 -0.56 16.08
C LEU A 59 7.15 0.61 16.60
N THR A 60 6.03 0.90 15.92
CA THR A 60 5.09 1.91 16.40
C THR A 60 3.84 1.25 16.98
N LEU A 61 3.42 1.72 18.18
CA LEU A 61 2.18 1.30 18.83
C LEU A 61 1.34 2.50 19.23
N ARG A 62 0.02 2.35 19.19
CA ARG A 62 -0.89 3.35 19.76
C ARG A 62 -0.86 3.30 21.28
N LEU A 63 -1.09 4.43 21.93
CA LEU A 63 -1.17 4.50 23.39
C LEU A 63 -2.30 3.64 23.98
N ALA A 64 -3.39 3.44 23.23
CA ALA A 64 -4.47 2.56 23.65
C ALA A 64 -4.01 1.08 23.70
N ASP A 65 -3.21 0.67 22.71
CA ASP A 65 -2.64 -0.68 22.62
C ASP A 65 -1.54 -0.88 23.67
N ALA A 66 -0.66 0.12 23.83
CA ALA A 66 0.39 0.13 24.85
C ALA A 66 -0.15 0.11 26.30
N ALA A 67 -1.37 0.58 26.52
CA ALA A 67 -2.01 0.50 27.84
C ALA A 67 -2.43 -0.92 28.22
N GLN A 68 -2.47 -1.86 27.26
CA GLN A 68 -2.79 -3.28 27.50
C GLN A 68 -1.53 -4.12 27.76
N ILE A 69 -0.34 -3.56 27.58
CA ILE A 69 0.94 -4.26 27.77
C ILE A 69 1.50 -3.84 29.12
N GLU A 70 1.73 -4.81 30.01
CA GLU A 70 2.35 -4.58 31.32
C GLU A 70 3.87 -4.73 31.23
N ILE A 71 4.57 -3.87 31.95
CA ILE A 71 6.02 -3.87 32.05
C ILE A 71 6.45 -3.88 33.52
N ASP A 72 7.66 -4.37 33.78
CA ASP A 72 8.23 -4.28 35.13
C ASP A 72 8.52 -2.80 35.49
N GLY A 73 8.39 -2.48 36.79
CA GLY A 73 8.61 -1.10 37.27
C GLY A 73 10.09 -0.67 37.38
N LYS A 74 11.03 -1.52 36.94
CA LYS A 74 12.47 -1.24 36.99
C LYS A 74 12.92 -0.65 35.65
N SER A 75 12.79 0.67 35.50
CA SER A 75 13.36 1.34 34.33
C SER A 75 14.87 1.42 34.39
N ILE A 76 15.58 0.85 33.44
CA ILE A 76 17.04 0.94 33.30
C ILE A 76 17.35 2.08 32.32
N THR A 77 18.27 2.96 32.67
CA THR A 77 18.74 4.05 31.80
C THR A 77 19.71 3.48 30.74
N ILE A 78 19.67 3.95 29.52
CA ILE A 78 20.43 3.43 28.34
C ILE A 78 21.95 3.35 28.62
N ASP A 79 22.50 4.17 29.50
CA ASP A 79 23.94 4.18 29.83
C ASP A 79 24.45 2.91 30.52
N SER A 80 23.58 2.07 31.06
CA SER A 80 23.95 0.83 31.78
C SER A 80 23.91 -0.44 30.91
N VAL A 81 23.25 -0.40 29.75
CA VAL A 81 23.07 -1.58 28.87
C VAL A 81 24.25 -1.78 27.90
N HIS A 82 25.07 -0.77 27.66
CA HIS A 82 26.21 -0.85 26.73
C HIS A 82 27.40 -1.68 27.21
N ASN A 83 27.40 -2.16 28.45
CA ASN A 83 28.56 -2.89 29.04
C ASN A 83 28.44 -4.42 29.03
N SER A 84 27.36 -5.01 28.49
CA SER A 84 27.22 -6.47 28.43
C SER A 84 27.37 -7.03 27.00
N SER A 85 27.89 -6.26 26.05
CA SER A 85 28.24 -6.80 24.74
C SER A 85 29.49 -7.68 24.88
N ASN A 86 29.28 -8.98 24.78
CA ASN A 86 30.33 -9.97 24.67
C ASN A 86 31.44 -9.49 23.72
N GLU A 87 32.67 -9.31 24.22
CA GLU A 87 33.88 -9.28 23.42
C GLU A 87 34.05 -10.65 22.79
N PHE A 88 33.38 -10.87 21.66
CA PHE A 88 33.67 -12.02 20.82
C PHE A 88 35.06 -11.83 20.21
N SER A 89 35.96 -12.72 20.57
CA SER A 89 37.34 -12.76 20.13
C SER A 89 37.48 -12.67 18.63
N ASP A 90 38.44 -11.87 18.18
CA ASP A 90 38.88 -11.60 16.80
C ASP A 90 39.26 -12.87 16.00
N ASP A 91 39.25 -14.05 16.62
CA ASP A 91 39.67 -15.33 16.06
C ASP A 91 38.61 -15.94 15.10
N ARG A 92 37.33 -15.56 15.18
CA ARG A 92 36.28 -16.04 14.26
C ARG A 92 36.38 -15.39 12.85
N ARG A 93 36.97 -14.23 12.71
CA ARG A 93 37.16 -13.53 11.42
C ARG A 93 38.18 -14.25 10.52
N LYS A 94 39.02 -15.13 11.05
CA LYS A 94 40.12 -15.77 10.29
C LYS A 94 39.74 -17.06 9.60
N LYS A 95 38.61 -17.69 9.89
CA LYS A 95 38.13 -18.87 9.16
C LYS A 95 37.10 -18.46 8.11
N LYS A 96 37.53 -18.03 6.93
CA LYS A 96 36.71 -18.05 5.71
C LYS A 96 36.29 -19.49 5.44
N ARG A 97 35.08 -19.88 5.88
CA ARG A 97 34.47 -21.11 5.39
C ARG A 97 33.81 -20.80 4.06
N GLU A 98 34.15 -21.52 3.03
CA GLU A 98 33.48 -21.42 1.73
C GLU A 98 32.08 -22.02 1.85
N HIS A 99 31.13 -21.43 1.13
CA HIS A 99 29.78 -21.96 0.99
C HIS A 99 29.87 -23.37 0.40
N PRO A 100 29.19 -24.39 0.96
CA PRO A 100 29.19 -25.73 0.41
C PRO A 100 28.50 -25.71 -0.95
N GLY A 101 29.07 -25.82 -2.04
CA GLY A 101 28.47 -25.75 -3.37
C GLY A 101 27.26 -26.68 -3.57
N LEU A 102 26.56 -26.52 -4.68
CA LEU A 102 25.41 -27.32 -5.06
C LEU A 102 25.78 -28.82 -5.19
N GLY A 103 25.15 -29.70 -4.42
CA GLY A 103 25.18 -31.13 -4.62
C GLY A 103 26.48 -31.85 -4.22
N GLU A 104 27.44 -31.19 -3.61
CA GLU A 104 28.69 -31.80 -3.17
C GLU A 104 28.62 -32.17 -1.67
N GLY A 105 27.81 -33.19 -1.29
CA GLY A 105 27.87 -33.80 0.04
C GLY A 105 27.74 -32.87 1.24
N GLY A 106 27.15 -31.69 1.03
CA GLY A 106 26.81 -30.75 2.10
C GLY A 106 25.69 -31.27 2.97
N ARG A 107 25.63 -30.81 4.21
CA ARG A 107 24.59 -31.21 5.21
C ARG A 107 23.15 -30.97 4.73
N TYR A 108 22.95 -30.24 3.62
CA TYR A 108 21.66 -29.72 3.17
C TYR A 108 21.14 -30.34 1.89
N HIS A 109 22.01 -31.05 1.14
CA HIS A 109 21.66 -31.78 -0.08
C HIS A 109 21.97 -33.26 0.13
N VAL A 110 21.09 -33.96 0.83
CA VAL A 110 21.27 -35.38 1.12
C VAL A 110 20.76 -36.21 -0.05
N LYS A 111 21.66 -36.74 -0.87
CA LYS A 111 21.31 -37.57 -2.04
C LYS A 111 20.38 -38.75 -1.77
N ALA A 112 20.36 -39.25 -0.55
CA ALA A 112 19.50 -40.38 -0.14
C ALA A 112 18.02 -39.99 -0.10
N ASP A 113 17.70 -38.71 0.11
CA ASP A 113 16.33 -38.17 0.23
C ASP A 113 15.85 -37.52 -1.04
N GLU A 114 16.65 -37.54 -2.11
CA GLU A 114 16.29 -36.95 -3.41
C GLU A 114 15.12 -37.73 -4.05
N ASN A 115 14.04 -37.03 -4.33
CA ASN A 115 12.88 -37.56 -5.07
C ASN A 115 12.63 -36.67 -6.32
N PRO A 116 13.42 -36.89 -7.41
CA PRO A 116 13.39 -35.98 -8.54
C PRO A 116 12.05 -35.96 -9.25
N LEU A 117 11.54 -34.76 -9.54
CA LEU A 117 10.34 -34.58 -10.35
C LEU A 117 10.59 -35.04 -11.79
N PRO A 118 9.53 -35.51 -12.51
CA PRO A 118 9.65 -35.89 -13.92
C PRO A 118 10.20 -34.74 -14.76
N LYS A 119 11.09 -35.07 -15.73
CA LYS A 119 11.62 -34.05 -16.66
C LYS A 119 10.51 -33.35 -17.42
N GLY A 120 10.52 -32.02 -17.46
CA GLY A 120 9.51 -31.21 -18.13
C GLY A 120 8.35 -30.77 -17.20
N THR A 121 8.39 -31.08 -15.91
CA THR A 121 7.46 -30.53 -14.93
C THR A 121 7.74 -29.03 -14.74
N THR A 122 6.70 -28.19 -14.84
CA THR A 122 6.84 -26.77 -14.54
C THR A 122 7.07 -26.57 -13.04
N LEU A 123 8.21 -25.98 -12.69
CA LEU A 123 8.56 -25.66 -11.31
C LEU A 123 7.89 -24.35 -10.90
N THR A 124 7.08 -24.38 -9.85
CA THR A 124 6.37 -23.21 -9.32
C THR A 124 7.05 -22.71 -8.04
N PHE A 125 7.39 -21.42 -8.03
CA PHE A 125 8.06 -20.79 -6.90
C PHE A 125 7.16 -19.73 -6.26
N ALA A 126 7.06 -19.74 -4.94
CA ALA A 126 6.49 -18.66 -4.16
C ALA A 126 7.62 -17.76 -3.61
N LEU A 127 7.57 -16.48 -3.92
CA LEU A 127 8.49 -15.51 -3.36
C LEU A 127 7.87 -14.90 -2.10
N ALA A 128 8.36 -15.29 -0.92
CA ALA A 128 7.83 -14.88 0.37
C ALA A 128 8.86 -14.09 1.20
N GLY A 129 8.40 -13.22 2.08
CA GLY A 129 9.26 -12.46 2.99
C GLY A 129 8.55 -11.23 3.55
N ASN A 130 9.18 -10.57 4.49
CA ASN A 130 8.63 -9.39 5.18
C ASN A 130 8.42 -8.20 4.24
N GLN A 131 7.66 -7.21 4.69
CA GLN A 131 7.60 -5.93 4.00
C GLN A 131 9.01 -5.29 4.00
N ASN A 132 9.37 -4.61 2.93
CA ASN A 132 10.64 -3.92 2.73
C ASN A 132 11.92 -4.80 2.69
N CYS A 133 11.83 -6.12 2.71
CA CYS A 133 13.00 -7.02 2.58
C CYS A 133 13.62 -7.09 1.16
N GLY A 134 13.00 -6.41 0.17
CA GLY A 134 13.49 -6.36 -1.20
C GLY A 134 12.85 -7.37 -2.18
N LYS A 135 11.68 -7.94 -1.86
CA LYS A 135 10.96 -8.92 -2.71
C LYS A 135 10.75 -8.45 -4.14
N THR A 136 10.13 -7.30 -4.33
CA THR A 136 9.83 -6.78 -5.66
C THR A 136 11.10 -6.52 -6.47
N THR A 137 12.17 -6.07 -5.82
CA THR A 137 13.48 -5.90 -6.47
C THR A 137 14.03 -7.24 -6.95
N LEU A 138 13.99 -8.27 -6.11
CA LEU A 138 14.42 -9.61 -6.48
C LEU A 138 13.53 -10.20 -7.57
N PHE A 139 12.21 -10.08 -7.46
CA PHE A 139 11.27 -10.54 -8.49
C PHE A 139 11.59 -9.94 -9.87
N ASN A 140 11.86 -8.63 -9.93
CA ASN A 140 12.23 -7.94 -11.15
C ASN A 140 13.59 -8.42 -11.71
N GLN A 141 14.54 -8.79 -10.85
CA GLN A 141 15.83 -9.37 -11.29
C GLN A 141 15.63 -10.78 -11.86
N LEU A 142 14.81 -11.61 -11.21
CA LEU A 142 14.50 -12.97 -11.64
C LEU A 142 13.75 -13.02 -12.97
N THR A 143 12.68 -12.22 -13.13
CA THR A 143 11.73 -12.33 -14.26
C THR A 143 12.02 -11.34 -15.39
N GLY A 144 12.57 -10.16 -15.09
CA GLY A 144 12.76 -9.10 -16.08
C GLY A 144 11.44 -8.51 -16.59
N ALA A 145 11.30 -8.45 -17.94
CA ALA A 145 10.10 -7.90 -18.59
C ALA A 145 8.94 -8.90 -18.73
N ASN A 146 9.16 -10.17 -18.45
CA ASN A 146 8.15 -11.24 -18.63
C ASN A 146 7.31 -11.43 -17.36
N GLN A 147 6.44 -10.47 -17.10
CA GLN A 147 5.58 -10.46 -15.91
C GLN A 147 4.10 -10.42 -16.31
N HIS A 148 3.28 -11.20 -15.62
CA HIS A 148 1.84 -11.14 -15.67
C HIS A 148 1.31 -10.51 -14.37
N VAL A 149 0.49 -9.48 -14.49
CA VAL A 149 -0.13 -8.79 -13.34
C VAL A 149 -1.62 -9.08 -13.35
N GLY A 150 -2.12 -9.60 -12.25
CA GLY A 150 -3.53 -9.90 -12.01
C GLY A 150 -3.88 -9.62 -10.55
N ASN A 151 -5.02 -10.10 -10.11
CA ASN A 151 -5.37 -10.10 -8.68
C ASN A 151 -5.43 -11.55 -8.20
N PHE A 152 -5.11 -11.76 -6.92
CA PHE A 152 -5.38 -13.05 -6.30
C PHE A 152 -6.89 -13.34 -6.31
N PRO A 153 -7.30 -14.62 -6.50
CA PRO A 153 -8.72 -14.98 -6.56
C PRO A 153 -9.51 -14.50 -5.33
N GLY A 154 -10.63 -13.82 -5.57
CA GLY A 154 -11.55 -13.38 -4.52
C GLY A 154 -11.14 -12.15 -3.71
N VAL A 155 -9.98 -11.55 -3.98
CA VAL A 155 -9.46 -10.39 -3.27
C VAL A 155 -8.89 -9.34 -4.23
N THR A 156 -8.67 -8.13 -3.74
CA THR A 156 -8.12 -7.01 -4.52
C THR A 156 -6.62 -6.83 -4.34
N VAL A 157 -5.93 -7.88 -3.91
CA VAL A 157 -4.47 -7.89 -3.76
C VAL A 157 -3.86 -8.25 -5.12
N ASP A 158 -2.89 -7.46 -5.58
CA ASP A 158 -2.22 -7.68 -6.86
C ASP A 158 -1.37 -8.96 -6.82
N GLN A 159 -1.55 -9.83 -7.82
CA GLN A 159 -0.72 -11.01 -8.06
C GLN A 159 0.22 -10.70 -9.22
N LYS A 160 1.52 -10.88 -9.00
CA LYS A 160 2.53 -10.80 -10.04
C LYS A 160 3.18 -12.17 -10.22
N SER A 161 3.19 -12.66 -11.44
CA SER A 161 3.84 -13.93 -11.77
C SER A 161 4.70 -13.76 -13.01
N GLY A 162 5.77 -14.53 -13.11
CA GLY A 162 6.67 -14.48 -14.26
C GLY A 162 7.59 -15.68 -14.34
N VAL A 163 8.22 -15.85 -15.50
CA VAL A 163 9.18 -16.92 -15.77
C VAL A 163 10.57 -16.45 -15.38
N ILE A 164 11.36 -17.31 -14.74
CA ILE A 164 12.75 -17.00 -14.38
C ILE A 164 13.60 -16.97 -15.65
N LYS A 165 14.43 -15.95 -15.79
CA LYS A 165 15.34 -15.78 -16.93
C LYS A 165 16.26 -17.00 -17.09
N GLY A 166 16.31 -17.56 -18.30
CA GLY A 166 17.12 -18.74 -18.60
C GLY A 166 16.48 -20.08 -18.20
N HIS A 167 15.32 -20.06 -17.53
CA HIS A 167 14.60 -21.26 -17.08
C HIS A 167 13.13 -21.22 -17.54
N PRO A 168 12.81 -21.58 -18.79
CA PRO A 168 11.47 -21.45 -19.34
C PRO A 168 10.42 -22.31 -18.63
N ASP A 169 10.82 -23.41 -18.01
CA ASP A 169 9.95 -24.34 -17.30
C ASP A 169 9.73 -23.93 -15.83
N THR A 170 9.84 -22.63 -15.52
CA THR A 170 9.67 -22.10 -14.17
C THR A 170 8.61 -21.02 -14.14
N LEU A 171 7.87 -20.93 -13.03
CA LEU A 171 6.93 -19.85 -12.75
C LEU A 171 7.15 -19.35 -11.33
N VAL A 172 7.53 -18.09 -11.16
CA VAL A 172 7.65 -17.46 -9.84
C VAL A 172 6.49 -16.50 -9.62
N THR A 173 5.85 -16.59 -8.44
CA THR A 173 4.77 -15.71 -8.00
C THR A 173 5.25 -14.86 -6.84
N ASP A 174 5.15 -13.53 -6.99
CA ASP A 174 5.45 -12.56 -5.92
C ASP A 174 4.27 -12.50 -4.94
N LEU A 175 4.50 -12.94 -3.71
CA LEU A 175 3.50 -12.89 -2.64
C LEU A 175 3.54 -11.54 -1.92
N PRO A 176 2.43 -11.08 -1.35
CA PRO A 176 2.41 -9.90 -0.49
C PRO A 176 3.45 -9.99 0.63
N GLY A 177 3.96 -8.84 1.06
CA GLY A 177 4.86 -8.77 2.22
C GLY A 177 4.10 -8.98 3.52
N ILE A 178 4.44 -10.01 4.26
CA ILE A 178 3.80 -10.37 5.52
C ILE A 178 4.82 -10.49 6.64
N TYR A 179 4.36 -10.35 7.87
CA TYR A 179 5.21 -10.53 9.04
C TYR A 179 5.01 -11.88 9.71
N SER A 180 3.85 -12.48 9.55
CA SER A 180 3.51 -13.80 10.08
C SER A 180 2.46 -14.49 9.22
N MET A 181 2.25 -15.78 9.49
CA MET A 181 1.19 -16.58 8.86
C MET A 181 -0.15 -16.51 9.63
N SER A 182 -0.28 -15.57 10.56
CA SER A 182 -1.52 -15.34 11.30
C SER A 182 -2.49 -14.49 10.47
N PRO A 183 -3.82 -14.79 10.46
CA PRO A 183 -4.77 -14.13 9.57
C PRO A 183 -5.20 -12.74 10.11
N TYR A 184 -4.28 -11.80 10.17
CA TYR A 184 -4.52 -10.44 10.67
C TYR A 184 -4.90 -9.45 9.56
N SER A 185 -4.19 -9.49 8.43
CA SER A 185 -4.44 -8.64 7.27
C SER A 185 -4.89 -9.46 6.05
N SER A 186 -5.48 -8.79 5.04
CA SER A 186 -5.82 -9.43 3.77
C SER A 186 -4.60 -10.02 3.06
N GLU A 187 -3.44 -9.40 3.22
CA GLU A 187 -2.17 -9.83 2.64
C GLU A 187 -1.69 -11.15 3.26
N GLU A 188 -1.81 -11.29 4.57
CA GLU A 188 -1.46 -12.52 5.31
C GLU A 188 -2.43 -13.67 4.97
N ILE A 189 -3.73 -13.37 4.89
CA ILE A 189 -4.74 -14.35 4.49
C ILE A 189 -4.46 -14.87 3.08
N VAL A 190 -4.17 -14.00 2.12
CA VAL A 190 -3.87 -14.36 0.73
C VAL A 190 -2.61 -15.20 0.63
N THR A 191 -1.53 -14.78 1.28
CA THR A 191 -0.26 -15.50 1.27
C THR A 191 -0.43 -16.89 1.88
N ARG A 192 -1.12 -16.99 3.01
CA ARG A 192 -1.41 -18.26 3.68
C ARG A 192 -2.23 -19.19 2.78
N GLN A 193 -3.32 -18.70 2.18
CA GLN A 193 -4.15 -19.48 1.28
C GLN A 193 -3.37 -19.98 0.07
N PHE A 194 -2.53 -19.11 -0.51
CA PHE A 194 -1.69 -19.49 -1.64
C PHE A 194 -0.74 -20.63 -1.27
N LEU A 195 -0.01 -20.50 -0.18
CA LEU A 195 0.98 -21.51 0.24
C LEU A 195 0.34 -22.85 0.62
N ILE A 196 -0.81 -22.85 1.30
CA ILE A 196 -1.49 -24.07 1.75
C ILE A 196 -2.28 -24.74 0.61
N GLN A 197 -3.00 -23.97 -0.22
CA GLN A 197 -3.90 -24.51 -1.23
C GLN A 197 -3.22 -24.78 -2.58
N GLN A 198 -2.38 -23.85 -3.06
CA GLN A 198 -1.72 -24.00 -4.36
C GLN A 198 -0.43 -24.80 -4.29
N LYS A 199 0.16 -24.96 -3.10
CA LYS A 199 1.34 -25.79 -2.83
C LYS A 199 2.43 -25.60 -3.89
N PRO A 200 3.16 -24.46 -3.88
CA PRO A 200 4.26 -24.25 -4.81
C PRO A 200 5.30 -25.34 -4.67
N THR A 201 6.03 -25.64 -5.76
CA THR A 201 7.09 -26.65 -5.75
C THR A 201 8.22 -26.27 -4.79
N ALA A 202 8.51 -24.97 -4.67
CA ALA A 202 9.45 -24.46 -3.66
C ALA A 202 9.14 -23.02 -3.26
N ILE A 203 9.65 -22.61 -2.11
CA ILE A 203 9.58 -21.25 -1.57
C ILE A 203 10.96 -20.59 -1.67
N ILE A 204 11.02 -19.40 -2.24
CA ILE A 204 12.17 -18.50 -2.13
C ILE A 204 11.84 -17.49 -1.03
N ASN A 205 12.39 -17.69 0.16
CA ASN A 205 12.17 -16.81 1.29
C ASN A 205 13.24 -15.72 1.33
N ILE A 206 12.82 -14.44 1.28
CA ILE A 206 13.72 -13.30 1.32
C ILE A 206 13.76 -12.72 2.73
N VAL A 207 14.98 -12.62 3.25
CA VAL A 207 15.30 -12.11 4.58
C VAL A 207 16.19 -10.88 4.46
N ASP A 208 15.82 -9.80 5.13
CA ASP A 208 16.68 -8.63 5.28
C ASP A 208 17.76 -8.92 6.34
N ALA A 209 19.01 -9.03 5.90
CA ALA A 209 20.15 -9.31 6.77
C ALA A 209 20.44 -8.18 7.78
N THR A 210 19.97 -6.96 7.52
CA THR A 210 20.13 -5.83 8.45
C THR A 210 19.17 -5.92 9.65
N ASN A 211 18.04 -6.65 9.49
CA ASN A 211 17.01 -6.88 10.50
C ASN A 211 16.68 -8.38 10.59
N ILE A 212 17.70 -9.21 10.65
CA ILE A 212 17.60 -10.66 10.51
C ILE A 212 16.68 -11.31 11.53
N GLU A 213 16.76 -10.93 12.82
CA GLU A 213 15.93 -11.47 13.89
C GLU A 213 14.45 -11.35 13.60
N ARG A 214 14.05 -10.20 13.12
CA ARG A 214 12.66 -9.90 12.78
C ARG A 214 12.16 -10.73 11.60
N ASN A 215 13.00 -10.90 10.59
CA ASN A 215 12.63 -11.62 9.36
C ASN A 215 12.60 -13.14 9.57
N LEU A 216 13.45 -13.68 10.43
CA LEU A 216 13.50 -15.10 10.72
C LEU A 216 12.24 -15.64 11.39
N TYR A 217 11.43 -14.81 12.04
CA TYR A 217 10.16 -15.25 12.61
C TYR A 217 9.21 -15.81 11.54
N LEU A 218 9.06 -15.12 10.42
CA LEU A 218 8.30 -15.62 9.27
C LEU A 218 8.99 -16.85 8.65
N THR A 219 10.33 -16.85 8.54
CA THR A 219 11.09 -17.97 8.01
C THR A 219 10.76 -19.27 8.73
N MET A 220 10.71 -19.23 10.06
CA MET A 220 10.36 -20.42 10.86
C MET A 220 8.95 -20.92 10.56
N GLN A 221 7.98 -20.02 10.45
CA GLN A 221 6.60 -20.38 10.10
C GLN A 221 6.47 -20.97 8.68
N LEU A 222 7.28 -20.48 7.73
CA LEU A 222 7.34 -21.04 6.38
C LEU A 222 7.98 -22.44 6.36
N MET A 223 9.00 -22.68 7.19
CA MET A 223 9.62 -24.00 7.34
C MET A 223 8.66 -25.04 7.94
N GLU A 224 7.74 -24.63 8.84
CA GLU A 224 6.68 -25.48 9.39
C GLU A 224 5.70 -26.01 8.32
N LEU A 225 5.66 -25.40 7.13
CA LEU A 225 4.86 -25.86 5.98
C LEU A 225 5.46 -27.09 5.28
N ASP A 226 6.69 -27.47 5.60
CA ASP A 226 7.39 -28.63 5.03
C ASP A 226 7.46 -28.62 3.48
N VAL A 227 7.60 -27.43 2.91
CA VAL A 227 7.78 -27.18 1.46
C VAL A 227 9.26 -26.91 1.19
N PRO A 228 9.85 -27.44 0.09
CA PRO A 228 11.21 -27.11 -0.32
C PRO A 228 11.46 -25.59 -0.27
N MET A 229 12.51 -25.15 0.41
CA MET A 229 12.75 -23.73 0.65
C MET A 229 14.23 -23.38 0.56
N VAL A 230 14.51 -22.21 -0.07
CA VAL A 230 15.81 -21.54 -0.04
C VAL A 230 15.67 -20.19 0.62
N LEU A 231 16.60 -19.82 1.49
CA LEU A 231 16.66 -18.51 2.12
C LEU A 231 17.58 -17.58 1.33
N ALA A 232 17.02 -16.53 0.75
CA ALA A 232 17.74 -15.45 0.11
C ALA A 232 18.07 -14.36 1.13
N LEU A 233 19.29 -14.35 1.66
CA LEU A 233 19.74 -13.37 2.65
C LEU A 233 20.14 -12.08 1.93
N ASN A 234 19.24 -11.14 1.85
CA ASN A 234 19.35 -9.89 1.08
C ASN A 234 20.01 -8.77 1.88
N MET A 235 20.44 -7.72 1.18
CA MET A 235 21.13 -6.53 1.74
C MET A 235 22.49 -6.84 2.37
N MET A 236 23.14 -7.89 1.92
CA MET A 236 24.49 -8.27 2.39
C MET A 236 25.54 -7.22 2.09
N ASP A 237 25.33 -6.39 1.08
CA ASP A 237 26.18 -5.23 0.79
C ASP A 237 26.11 -4.17 1.90
N GLU A 238 24.97 -3.95 2.51
CA GLU A 238 24.80 -3.03 3.65
C GLU A 238 25.46 -3.61 4.92
N VAL A 239 25.24 -4.91 5.20
CA VAL A 239 25.89 -5.59 6.34
C VAL A 239 27.40 -5.51 6.25
N ARG A 240 27.97 -5.85 5.07
CA ARG A 240 29.44 -5.77 4.83
C ARG A 240 29.95 -4.32 4.89
N GLY A 241 29.18 -3.37 4.32
CA GLY A 241 29.50 -1.94 4.33
C GLY A 241 29.59 -1.34 5.74
N ASN A 242 28.80 -1.86 6.67
CA ASN A 242 28.79 -1.45 8.08
C ASN A 242 29.75 -2.25 8.97
N GLY A 243 30.54 -3.19 8.39
CA GLY A 243 31.49 -4.00 9.14
C GLY A 243 30.86 -5.17 9.88
N GLY A 244 29.60 -5.49 9.60
CA GLY A 244 28.94 -6.70 10.07
C GLY A 244 29.37 -7.94 9.30
N PHE A 245 29.12 -9.12 9.89
CA PHE A 245 29.43 -10.41 9.30
C PHE A 245 28.32 -11.42 9.63
N VAL A 246 27.95 -12.26 8.67
CA VAL A 246 27.04 -13.40 8.87
C VAL A 246 27.78 -14.66 8.45
N ASP A 247 27.87 -15.63 9.36
CA ASP A 247 28.39 -16.96 9.06
C ASP A 247 27.27 -17.78 8.39
N ILE A 248 27.32 -17.84 7.06
CA ILE A 248 26.31 -18.52 6.24
C ILE A 248 26.27 -20.03 6.57
N ASN A 249 27.42 -20.67 6.76
CA ASN A 249 27.48 -22.11 7.03
C ASN A 249 26.86 -22.47 8.40
N GLU A 250 27.07 -21.62 9.41
CA GLU A 250 26.46 -21.80 10.72
C GLU A 250 24.94 -21.57 10.64
N LEU A 251 24.53 -20.53 9.91
CA LEU A 251 23.12 -20.22 9.70
C LEU A 251 22.39 -21.37 8.98
N GLU A 252 22.97 -21.94 7.92
CA GLU A 252 22.47 -23.13 7.22
C GLU A 252 22.40 -24.33 8.16
N GLY A 253 23.47 -24.54 8.94
CA GLY A 253 23.58 -25.68 9.87
C GLY A 253 22.47 -25.67 10.93
N MET A 254 22.12 -24.52 11.40
CA MET A 254 21.09 -24.37 12.40
C MET A 254 19.67 -24.38 11.83
N LEU A 255 19.48 -23.82 10.63
CA LEU A 255 18.16 -23.79 9.97
C LEU A 255 17.86 -25.10 9.22
N GLY A 256 18.89 -25.76 8.64
CA GLY A 256 18.67 -26.95 7.83
C GLY A 256 18.07 -26.67 6.45
N ILE A 257 18.32 -25.49 5.91
CA ILE A 257 17.94 -25.07 4.56
C ILE A 257 19.10 -24.29 3.90
N PRO A 258 19.23 -24.31 2.56
CA PRO A 258 20.23 -23.50 1.87
C PRO A 258 20.03 -22.01 2.10
N VAL A 259 21.12 -21.29 2.39
CA VAL A 259 21.13 -19.83 2.60
C VAL A 259 22.05 -19.17 1.59
N VAL A 260 21.52 -18.35 0.72
CA VAL A 260 22.28 -17.67 -0.32
C VAL A 260 22.40 -16.18 -0.02
N PRO A 261 23.62 -15.67 0.22
CA PRO A 261 23.82 -14.24 0.45
C PRO A 261 23.69 -13.45 -0.85
N ILE A 262 22.77 -12.50 -0.90
CA ILE A 262 22.46 -11.70 -2.09
C ILE A 262 22.47 -10.19 -1.81
N SER A 263 22.63 -9.43 -2.89
CA SER A 263 22.20 -8.03 -2.96
C SER A 263 21.31 -7.83 -4.18
N ALA A 264 20.00 -7.86 -3.99
CA ALA A 264 19.03 -7.70 -5.08
C ALA A 264 19.19 -6.35 -5.80
N ALA A 265 19.56 -5.29 -5.08
CA ALA A 265 19.80 -3.97 -5.65
C ALA A 265 21.01 -3.94 -6.59
N LYS A 266 22.08 -4.68 -6.27
CA LYS A 266 23.32 -4.76 -7.06
C LYS A 266 23.38 -5.96 -8.00
N ASN A 267 22.36 -6.82 -7.99
CA ASN A 267 22.31 -8.07 -8.76
C ASN A 267 23.46 -9.06 -8.41
N GLU A 268 23.87 -9.09 -7.14
CA GLU A 268 24.89 -10.00 -6.61
C GLU A 268 24.24 -11.27 -6.04
N GLY A 269 24.80 -12.46 -6.27
CA GLY A 269 24.34 -13.75 -5.74
C GLY A 269 23.04 -14.31 -6.39
N ILE A 270 22.44 -13.61 -7.36
CA ILE A 270 21.15 -14.00 -7.94
C ILE A 270 21.26 -15.30 -8.74
N HIS A 271 22.33 -15.50 -9.48
CA HIS A 271 22.55 -16.73 -10.25
C HIS A 271 22.69 -17.96 -9.35
N GLU A 272 23.42 -17.82 -8.25
CA GLU A 272 23.56 -18.85 -7.23
C GLU A 272 22.23 -19.18 -6.57
N LEU A 273 21.44 -18.16 -6.21
CA LEU A 273 20.09 -18.32 -5.68
C LEU A 273 19.18 -19.11 -6.64
N ILE A 274 19.20 -18.79 -7.94
CA ILE A 274 18.39 -19.50 -8.94
C ILE A 274 18.84 -20.96 -9.01
N SER A 275 20.13 -21.23 -8.99
CA SER A 275 20.67 -22.59 -9.07
C SER A 275 20.22 -23.43 -7.87
N HIS A 276 20.31 -22.89 -6.65
CA HIS A 276 19.80 -23.58 -5.43
C HIS A 276 18.29 -23.75 -5.48
N ALA A 277 17.52 -22.70 -5.85
CA ALA A 277 16.06 -22.78 -5.92
C ALA A 277 15.58 -23.86 -6.92
N VAL A 278 16.18 -23.90 -8.11
CA VAL A 278 15.84 -24.93 -9.12
C VAL A 278 16.21 -26.33 -8.63
N HIS A 279 17.38 -26.48 -7.98
CA HIS A 279 17.84 -27.77 -7.46
C HIS A 279 16.86 -28.33 -6.39
N ILE A 280 16.59 -27.55 -5.34
CA ILE A 280 15.68 -28.02 -4.25
C ILE A 280 14.26 -28.30 -4.78
N ALA A 281 13.78 -27.50 -5.76
CA ALA A 281 12.47 -27.73 -6.37
C ALA A 281 12.44 -29.00 -7.22
N GLN A 282 13.50 -29.24 -8.01
CA GLN A 282 13.59 -30.42 -8.90
C GLN A 282 13.70 -31.72 -8.11
N TYR A 283 14.42 -31.71 -7.00
CA TYR A 283 14.67 -32.89 -6.16
C TYR A 283 13.72 -32.98 -4.96
N CYS A 284 12.79 -32.05 -4.80
CA CYS A 284 11.83 -31.97 -3.68
C CYS A 284 12.52 -32.01 -2.29
N GLU A 285 13.63 -31.30 -2.16
CA GLU A 285 14.40 -31.29 -0.91
C GLU A 285 13.66 -30.46 0.14
N ARG A 286 13.20 -31.14 1.19
CA ARG A 286 12.47 -30.52 2.29
C ARG A 286 13.41 -29.90 3.32
N PRO A 287 12.92 -28.92 4.14
CA PRO A 287 13.71 -28.38 5.24
C PRO A 287 14.22 -29.49 6.18
N GLY A 288 15.52 -29.50 6.46
CA GLY A 288 16.12 -30.47 7.38
C GLY A 288 15.74 -30.27 8.85
N ARG A 289 15.12 -29.15 9.16
CA ARG A 289 14.57 -28.85 10.50
C ARG A 289 13.22 -28.18 10.36
N ILE A 290 12.22 -28.74 10.99
CA ILE A 290 10.85 -28.18 11.11
C ILE A 290 10.45 -28.02 12.58
N ASP A 291 11.27 -28.55 13.51
CA ASP A 291 11.06 -28.49 14.95
C ASP A 291 12.05 -27.53 15.61
N PHE A 292 11.53 -26.50 16.24
CA PHE A 292 12.28 -25.44 16.93
C PHE A 292 12.16 -25.52 18.44
N CYS A 293 11.36 -26.46 18.98
CA CYS A 293 11.23 -26.64 20.42
C CYS A 293 12.44 -27.42 20.99
N ASN A 294 12.91 -26.98 22.14
CA ASN A 294 14.01 -27.60 22.83
C ASN A 294 13.48 -28.43 24.01
N LYS A 295 13.94 -29.70 24.12
CA LYS A 295 13.57 -30.60 25.20
C LYS A 295 14.07 -30.16 26.57
N ASP A 296 15.20 -29.45 26.59
CA ASP A 296 15.87 -29.01 27.81
C ASP A 296 15.41 -27.64 28.31
N GLU A 297 14.79 -26.85 27.46
CA GLU A 297 14.29 -25.51 27.79
C GLU A 297 12.98 -25.60 28.57
N HIS A 298 12.94 -24.92 29.72
CA HIS A 298 11.75 -24.85 30.57
C HIS A 298 11.09 -26.20 30.89
N GLY A 299 11.92 -27.23 31.07
CA GLY A 299 11.46 -28.59 31.36
C GLY A 299 10.76 -29.31 30.18
N GLY A 300 10.88 -28.76 28.96
CA GLY A 300 10.32 -29.37 27.76
C GLY A 300 8.79 -29.24 27.63
N SER A 301 8.13 -28.36 28.36
CA SER A 301 6.66 -28.22 28.38
C SER A 301 6.07 -27.95 27.00
N VAL A 302 6.62 -26.99 26.23
CA VAL A 302 6.20 -26.69 24.87
C VAL A 302 6.47 -27.87 23.94
N HIS A 303 7.61 -28.55 24.08
CA HIS A 303 7.94 -29.70 23.27
C HIS A 303 6.92 -30.83 23.47
N ARG A 304 6.61 -31.19 24.73
CA ARG A 304 5.61 -32.24 25.02
C ARG A 304 4.22 -31.88 24.50
N CYS A 305 3.82 -30.61 24.66
CA CYS A 305 2.54 -30.11 24.17
C CYS A 305 2.43 -30.26 22.64
N LEU A 306 3.40 -29.74 21.89
CA LEU A 306 3.35 -29.80 20.45
C LEU A 306 3.41 -31.20 19.88
N HIS A 307 4.26 -32.09 20.45
CA HIS A 307 4.34 -33.47 20.01
C HIS A 307 3.08 -34.28 20.39
N GLY A 308 2.50 -34.05 21.57
CA GLY A 308 1.22 -34.67 21.94
C GLY A 308 0.06 -34.22 21.02
N ILE A 309 0.02 -32.95 20.63
CA ILE A 309 -0.98 -32.44 19.67
C ILE A 309 -0.73 -33.05 18.28
N MET A 310 0.53 -33.14 17.81
CA MET A 310 0.84 -33.75 16.53
C MET A 310 0.34 -35.18 16.44
N GLU A 311 0.53 -35.99 17.49
CA GLU A 311 0.00 -37.36 17.54
C GLU A 311 -1.55 -37.37 17.54
N LEU A 312 -2.19 -36.44 18.23
CA LEU A 312 -3.64 -36.32 18.29
C LEU A 312 -4.28 -35.97 16.93
N VAL A 313 -3.64 -35.12 16.14
CA VAL A 313 -4.25 -34.56 14.92
C VAL A 313 -3.66 -35.10 13.62
N GLU A 314 -2.78 -36.10 13.64
CA GLU A 314 -2.06 -36.60 12.46
C GLU A 314 -3.01 -37.02 11.34
N ASP A 315 -4.04 -37.82 11.66
CA ASP A 315 -5.02 -38.32 10.69
C ASP A 315 -5.86 -37.17 10.09
N HIS A 316 -6.23 -36.19 10.90
CA HIS A 316 -7.00 -35.03 10.50
C HIS A 316 -6.17 -34.10 9.59
N ALA A 317 -4.92 -33.87 9.98
CA ALA A 317 -4.00 -33.04 9.19
C ALA A 317 -3.71 -33.68 7.82
N ASN A 318 -3.51 -35.00 7.77
CA ASN A 318 -3.32 -35.75 6.52
C ASN A 318 -4.57 -35.68 5.63
N ARG A 319 -5.77 -35.81 6.21
CA ARG A 319 -7.06 -35.72 5.51
C ARG A 319 -7.27 -34.32 4.93
N ALA A 320 -7.00 -33.28 5.73
CA ALA A 320 -7.10 -31.87 5.33
C ALA A 320 -5.94 -31.44 4.43
N LYS A 321 -4.90 -32.27 4.26
CA LYS A 321 -3.66 -31.96 3.53
C LYS A 321 -2.94 -30.72 4.08
N ILE A 322 -3.02 -30.49 5.37
CA ILE A 322 -2.32 -29.41 6.08
C ILE A 322 -1.06 -30.00 6.71
N PRO A 323 0.11 -29.35 6.60
CA PRO A 323 1.34 -29.82 7.24
C PRO A 323 1.16 -29.97 8.75
N LEU A 324 1.54 -31.14 9.28
CA LEU A 324 1.23 -31.54 10.66
C LEU A 324 1.80 -30.57 11.70
N ARG A 325 3.07 -30.17 11.54
CA ARG A 325 3.72 -29.23 12.46
C ARG A 325 3.06 -27.86 12.45
N PHE A 326 2.71 -27.37 11.28
CA PHE A 326 1.98 -26.12 11.12
C PHE A 326 0.60 -26.19 11.78
N ALA A 327 -0.14 -27.28 11.56
CA ALA A 327 -1.44 -27.51 12.18
C ALA A 327 -1.34 -27.49 13.72
N ALA A 328 -0.37 -28.21 14.31
CA ALA A 328 -0.16 -28.25 15.75
C ALA A 328 0.14 -26.87 16.35
N ASN A 329 1.07 -26.14 15.77
CA ASN A 329 1.40 -24.80 16.22
C ASN A 329 0.19 -23.83 16.13
N LYS A 330 -0.55 -23.88 15.02
CA LYS A 330 -1.73 -23.01 14.84
C LYS A 330 -2.90 -23.38 15.76
N LEU A 331 -3.08 -24.65 16.09
CA LEU A 331 -4.05 -25.08 17.11
C LEU A 331 -3.70 -24.53 18.50
N VAL A 332 -2.42 -24.60 18.89
CA VAL A 332 -1.98 -24.00 20.16
C VAL A 332 -2.17 -22.49 20.15
N GLU A 333 -1.86 -21.78 19.05
CA GLU A 333 -2.10 -20.36 18.90
C GLU A 333 -3.60 -19.98 18.90
N GLY A 334 -4.52 -20.95 18.81
CA GLY A 334 -5.96 -20.73 18.82
C GLY A 334 -6.53 -20.32 17.47
N ASP A 335 -5.92 -20.72 16.36
CA ASP A 335 -6.36 -20.42 14.99
C ASP A 335 -7.66 -21.17 14.65
N THR A 336 -8.76 -20.40 14.57
CA THR A 336 -10.10 -20.97 14.30
C THR A 336 -10.24 -21.57 12.92
N GLN A 337 -9.56 -21.03 11.91
CA GLN A 337 -9.62 -21.54 10.53
C GLN A 337 -8.97 -22.92 10.42
N ILE A 338 -7.85 -23.15 11.10
CA ILE A 338 -7.21 -24.47 11.14
C ILE A 338 -8.04 -25.44 11.98
N LYS A 339 -8.60 -24.99 13.11
CA LYS A 339 -9.48 -25.82 13.94
C LYS A 339 -10.70 -26.30 13.14
N GLU A 340 -11.37 -25.42 12.41
CA GLU A 340 -12.48 -25.76 11.54
C GLU A 340 -12.08 -26.71 10.40
N ALA A 341 -10.91 -26.49 9.79
CA ALA A 341 -10.43 -27.29 8.67
C ALA A 341 -10.02 -28.73 9.07
N LEU A 342 -9.66 -28.94 10.32
CA LEU A 342 -9.28 -30.27 10.83
C LEU A 342 -10.50 -31.10 11.24
N GLU A 343 -11.68 -30.52 11.47
CA GLU A 343 -12.92 -31.20 11.84
C GLU A 343 -12.73 -32.17 13.03
N LEU A 344 -12.14 -31.65 14.13
CA LEU A 344 -11.92 -32.46 15.35
C LEU A 344 -13.24 -32.84 16.01
N THR A 345 -13.27 -34.00 16.63
CA THR A 345 -14.41 -34.43 17.47
C THR A 345 -14.38 -33.71 18.82
N GLU A 346 -15.52 -33.65 19.51
CA GLU A 346 -15.64 -33.01 20.81
C GLU A 346 -14.66 -33.58 21.86
N ASN A 347 -14.41 -34.89 21.86
CA ASN A 347 -13.43 -35.54 22.74
C ASN A 347 -11.98 -35.12 22.41
N GLU A 348 -11.66 -34.98 21.12
CA GLU A 348 -10.33 -34.54 20.67
C GLU A 348 -10.11 -33.05 20.99
N GLU A 349 -11.15 -32.21 20.90
CA GLU A 349 -11.10 -30.82 21.33
C GLU A 349 -10.86 -30.71 22.86
N GLU A 350 -11.52 -31.52 23.68
CA GLU A 350 -11.29 -31.55 25.10
C GLU A 350 -9.86 -32.01 25.44
N MET A 351 -9.34 -33.03 24.74
CA MET A 351 -7.97 -33.50 24.91
C MET A 351 -6.96 -32.45 24.48
N LEU A 352 -7.18 -31.78 23.34
CA LEU A 352 -6.36 -30.67 22.85
C LEU A 352 -6.25 -29.57 23.91
N GLU A 353 -7.41 -29.16 24.47
CA GLU A 353 -7.45 -28.10 25.47
C GLU A 353 -6.76 -28.54 26.78
N HIS A 354 -6.89 -29.81 27.18
CA HIS A 354 -6.19 -30.35 28.34
C HIS A 354 -4.67 -30.28 28.18
N ILE A 355 -4.15 -30.70 27.03
CA ILE A 355 -2.70 -30.67 26.72
C ILE A 355 -2.17 -29.22 26.76
N ILE A 356 -2.94 -28.29 26.16
CA ILE A 356 -2.59 -26.88 26.15
C ILE A 356 -2.61 -26.28 27.56
N CYS A 357 -3.66 -26.51 28.35
CA CYS A 357 -3.76 -26.01 29.72
C CYS A 357 -2.63 -26.54 30.61
N GLN A 358 -2.22 -27.80 30.44
CA GLN A 358 -1.07 -28.35 31.14
C GLN A 358 0.21 -27.59 30.79
N MET A 359 0.47 -27.30 29.52
CA MET A 359 1.63 -26.51 29.07
C MET A 359 1.61 -25.09 29.67
N GLU A 360 0.44 -24.43 29.66
CA GLU A 360 0.27 -23.08 30.21
C GLU A 360 0.62 -23.05 31.74
N GLN A 361 0.15 -24.06 32.48
CA GLN A 361 0.45 -24.16 33.90
C GLN A 361 1.94 -24.43 34.18
N GLU A 362 2.56 -25.33 33.41
CA GLU A 362 3.99 -25.67 33.57
C GLU A 362 4.90 -24.49 33.12
N ARG A 363 4.51 -23.77 32.06
CA ARG A 363 5.32 -22.70 31.50
C ARG A 363 5.11 -21.36 32.23
N GLY A 364 3.94 -21.16 32.83
CA GLY A 364 3.54 -19.85 33.41
C GLY A 364 3.29 -18.75 32.37
N LEU A 365 3.12 -19.11 31.13
CA LEU A 365 2.76 -18.25 29.99
C LEU A 365 1.50 -18.79 29.33
N ASP A 366 0.69 -17.91 28.76
CA ASP A 366 -0.40 -18.34 27.92
C ASP A 366 0.10 -18.98 26.62
N ARG A 367 -0.77 -19.75 25.98
CA ARG A 367 -0.48 -20.59 24.81
C ARG A 367 0.19 -19.84 23.65
N ALA A 368 -0.32 -18.67 23.29
CA ALA A 368 0.20 -17.88 22.19
C ALA A 368 1.58 -17.26 22.51
N ALA A 369 1.74 -16.75 23.74
CA ALA A 369 3.01 -16.22 24.21
C ALA A 369 4.08 -17.32 24.34
N ALA A 370 3.72 -18.53 24.75
CA ALA A 370 4.64 -19.67 24.86
C ALA A 370 5.21 -20.08 23.48
N ILE A 371 4.37 -20.12 22.44
CA ILE A 371 4.83 -20.40 21.06
C ILE A 371 5.70 -19.28 20.50
N ALA A 372 5.31 -18.02 20.71
CA ALA A 372 6.10 -16.88 20.28
C ALA A 372 7.48 -16.84 20.98
N ASP A 373 7.50 -17.06 22.29
CA ASP A 373 8.73 -17.12 23.08
C ASP A 373 9.66 -18.25 22.61
N MET A 374 9.13 -19.45 22.35
CA MET A 374 9.91 -20.56 21.77
C MET A 374 10.60 -20.15 20.46
N ARG A 375 9.87 -19.50 19.54
CA ARG A 375 10.45 -19.06 18.26
C ARG A 375 11.51 -17.97 18.46
N PHE A 376 11.22 -16.95 19.28
CA PHE A 376 12.19 -15.87 19.53
C PHE A 376 13.42 -16.36 20.29
N SER A 377 13.29 -17.28 21.24
CA SER A 377 14.43 -17.89 21.93
C SER A 377 15.34 -18.62 20.94
N PHE A 378 14.79 -19.40 20.01
CA PHE A 378 15.57 -20.04 18.95
C PHE A 378 16.24 -19.02 18.03
N ILE A 379 15.53 -17.97 17.60
CA ILE A 379 16.09 -16.90 16.76
C ILE A 379 17.23 -16.18 17.46
N GLN A 380 17.09 -15.84 18.72
CA GLN A 380 18.15 -15.18 19.51
C GLN A 380 19.40 -16.06 19.57
N LYS A 381 19.25 -17.35 19.83
CA LYS A 381 20.37 -18.30 19.83
C LYS A 381 21.03 -18.37 18.47
N LEU A 382 20.24 -18.54 17.41
CA LEU A 382 20.72 -18.60 16.03
C LEU A 382 21.52 -17.34 15.66
N VAL A 383 21.00 -16.16 15.96
CA VAL A 383 21.67 -14.90 15.64
C VAL A 383 22.91 -14.68 16.50
N ALA A 384 22.90 -15.08 17.76
CA ALA A 384 24.07 -14.99 18.64
C ALA A 384 25.24 -15.86 18.15
N GLU A 385 24.95 -17.01 17.53
CA GLU A 385 25.96 -17.92 17.03
C GLU A 385 26.44 -17.57 15.60
N SER A 386 25.54 -17.07 14.73
CA SER A 386 25.84 -16.88 13.30
C SER A 386 26.07 -15.41 12.86
N VAL A 387 25.64 -14.41 13.63
CA VAL A 387 25.64 -13.01 13.19
C VAL A 387 26.51 -12.14 14.11
N THR A 388 27.46 -11.43 13.51
CA THR A 388 28.21 -10.35 14.21
C THR A 388 27.66 -9.01 13.74
N LYS A 389 26.85 -8.37 14.59
CA LYS A 389 26.29 -7.04 14.30
C LYS A 389 27.36 -5.95 14.39
N PRO A 390 27.36 -4.97 13.48
CA PRO A 390 28.13 -3.73 13.69
C PRO A 390 27.61 -2.99 14.93
N LYS A 391 28.48 -2.26 15.63
CA LYS A 391 28.09 -1.52 16.86
C LYS A 391 26.96 -0.51 16.64
N GLU A 392 26.90 0.15 15.48
CA GLU A 392 25.76 0.95 15.02
C GLU A 392 25.77 1.00 13.49
N SER A 393 24.60 0.88 12.83
CA SER A 393 24.49 1.06 11.39
C SER A 393 24.54 2.56 11.06
N ARG A 394 25.42 2.96 10.14
CA ARG A 394 25.52 4.36 9.68
C ARG A 394 24.21 4.85 9.07
N GLU A 395 23.46 3.96 8.42
CA GLU A 395 22.14 4.24 7.86
C GLU A 395 21.13 4.56 8.97
N HIS A 396 21.17 3.82 10.05
CA HIS A 396 20.31 4.04 11.21
C HIS A 396 20.59 5.38 11.89
N GLU A 397 21.87 5.71 12.18
CA GLU A 397 22.23 7.03 12.71
C GLU A 397 21.78 8.18 11.79
N ARG A 398 21.98 8.01 10.47
CA ARG A 398 21.52 8.99 9.49
C ARG A 398 20.01 9.15 9.53
N SER A 399 19.28 8.04 9.58
CA SER A 399 17.81 8.02 9.66
C SER A 399 17.33 8.72 10.92
N GLN A 400 17.93 8.48 12.07
CA GLN A 400 17.60 9.18 13.33
C GLN A 400 17.85 10.69 13.25
N LYS A 401 18.96 11.12 12.64
CA LYS A 401 19.27 12.56 12.45
C LYS A 401 18.20 13.22 11.56
N ILE A 402 17.78 12.56 10.48
CA ILE A 402 16.72 13.04 9.57
C ILE A 402 15.37 13.05 10.33
N ASP A 403 15.04 11.99 11.07
CA ASP A 403 13.80 11.87 11.80
C ASP A 403 13.64 12.91 12.91
N ARG A 404 14.75 13.39 13.50
CA ARG A 404 14.71 14.50 14.46
C ARG A 404 14.07 15.75 13.88
N VAL A 405 14.20 15.97 12.56
CA VAL A 405 13.61 17.12 11.85
C VAL A 405 12.23 16.75 11.30
N LEU A 406 12.13 15.61 10.59
CA LEU A 406 10.92 15.22 9.85
C LEU A 406 9.78 14.71 10.74
N THR A 407 10.09 14.18 11.91
CA THR A 407 9.10 13.70 12.90
C THR A 407 9.15 14.47 14.23
N GLY A 408 9.85 15.59 14.27
CA GLY A 408 9.96 16.44 15.46
C GLY A 408 8.63 17.07 15.86
N LYS A 409 8.41 17.29 17.18
CA LYS A 409 7.14 17.77 17.76
C LYS A 409 6.58 19.04 17.08
N TYR A 410 7.43 19.98 16.71
CA TYR A 410 7.04 21.26 16.09
C TYR A 410 7.39 21.35 14.61
N THR A 411 8.32 20.52 14.14
CA THR A 411 8.87 20.60 12.78
C THR A 411 8.17 19.68 11.79
N ALA A 412 7.54 18.59 12.26
CA ALA A 412 6.94 17.56 11.41
C ALA A 412 5.88 18.11 10.44
N ILE A 413 4.88 18.85 10.95
CA ILE A 413 3.80 19.37 10.10
C ILE A 413 4.30 20.47 9.15
N PRO A 414 5.07 21.48 9.58
CA PRO A 414 5.66 22.46 8.66
C PRO A 414 6.54 21.83 7.58
N MET A 415 7.38 20.85 7.94
CA MET A 415 8.25 20.16 7.01
C MET A 415 7.44 19.32 6.00
N PHE A 416 6.41 18.64 6.47
CA PHE A 416 5.46 17.93 5.60
C PHE A 416 4.81 18.87 4.58
N VAL A 417 4.28 20.02 5.03
CA VAL A 417 3.67 21.00 4.13
C VAL A 417 4.69 21.55 3.14
N LEU A 418 5.93 21.82 3.58
CA LEU A 418 7.02 22.31 2.71
C LEU A 418 7.38 21.28 1.62
N ILE A 419 7.55 20.00 2.00
CA ILE A 419 7.89 18.92 1.05
C ILE A 419 6.75 18.74 0.04
N MET A 420 5.50 18.72 0.51
CA MET A 420 4.36 18.57 -0.40
C MET A 420 4.19 19.79 -1.31
N ALA A 421 4.39 21.00 -0.79
CA ALA A 421 4.38 22.21 -1.60
C ALA A 421 5.48 22.21 -2.67
N LEU A 422 6.68 21.72 -2.33
CA LEU A 422 7.77 21.54 -3.29
C LEU A 422 7.42 20.52 -4.37
N VAL A 423 6.93 19.34 -3.98
CA VAL A 423 6.53 18.28 -4.92
C VAL A 423 5.43 18.76 -5.85
N PHE A 424 4.38 19.36 -5.32
CA PHE A 424 3.29 19.88 -6.15
C PHE A 424 3.74 21.08 -7.01
N GLY A 425 4.56 21.97 -6.47
CA GLY A 425 5.12 23.09 -7.22
C GLY A 425 5.97 22.64 -8.41
N LEU A 426 6.87 21.68 -8.20
CA LEU A 426 7.69 21.11 -9.29
C LEU A 426 6.83 20.35 -10.31
N THR A 427 5.84 19.61 -9.85
CA THR A 427 4.97 18.80 -10.72
C THR A 427 4.07 19.68 -11.59
N PHE A 428 3.40 20.68 -11.00
CA PHE A 428 2.32 21.40 -11.69
C PHE A 428 2.73 22.73 -12.30
N HIS A 429 3.84 23.35 -11.82
CA HIS A 429 4.25 24.66 -12.30
C HIS A 429 5.58 24.66 -13.04
N VAL A 430 6.46 23.70 -12.79
CA VAL A 430 7.80 23.70 -13.36
C VAL A 430 7.97 22.56 -14.36
N ILE A 431 8.23 21.34 -13.88
CA ILE A 431 8.62 20.21 -14.73
C ILE A 431 7.41 19.67 -15.51
N GLY A 432 6.31 19.38 -14.82
CA GLY A 432 5.13 18.80 -15.45
C GLY A 432 4.46 19.77 -16.41
N ALA A 433 4.33 21.04 -16.06
CA ALA A 433 3.77 22.07 -16.96
C ALA A 433 4.62 22.26 -18.22
N TRP A 434 5.96 22.30 -18.08
CA TRP A 434 6.86 22.42 -19.23
C TRP A 434 6.76 21.20 -20.17
N LEU A 435 6.76 20.00 -19.63
CA LEU A 435 6.58 18.76 -20.41
C LEU A 435 5.18 18.67 -21.04
N GLN A 436 4.16 19.15 -20.34
CA GLN A 436 2.80 19.23 -20.87
C GLN A 436 2.73 20.16 -22.07
N SER A 437 3.25 21.37 -21.96
CA SER A 437 3.22 22.36 -23.07
C SER A 437 3.98 21.83 -24.30
N LEU A 438 5.05 21.06 -24.10
CA LEU A 438 5.79 20.42 -25.19
C LEU A 438 4.92 19.36 -25.89
N LEU A 439 4.21 18.54 -25.12
CA LEU A 439 3.33 17.49 -25.67
C LEU A 439 2.10 18.11 -26.35
N GLU A 440 1.49 19.15 -25.78
CA GLU A 440 0.38 19.90 -26.36
C GLU A 440 0.76 20.49 -27.73
N SER A 441 1.90 21.15 -27.82
CA SER A 441 2.42 21.67 -29.08
C SER A 441 2.66 20.58 -30.12
N GLY A 442 3.07 19.37 -29.67
CA GLY A 442 3.20 18.21 -30.53
C GLY A 442 1.86 17.70 -31.07
N ILE A 443 0.85 17.61 -30.18
CA ILE A 443 -0.51 17.17 -30.54
C ILE A 443 -1.17 18.19 -31.47
N GLU A 444 -1.03 19.50 -31.20
CA GLU A 444 -1.56 20.56 -32.04
C GLU A 444 -0.99 20.51 -33.47
N LYS A 445 0.35 20.42 -33.61
CA LYS A 445 0.99 20.27 -34.92
C LYS A 445 0.52 19.03 -35.68
N LEU A 446 0.32 17.90 -34.96
CA LEU A 446 -0.21 16.68 -35.56
C LEU A 446 -1.66 16.88 -36.00
N ALA A 447 -2.48 17.57 -35.21
CA ALA A 447 -3.86 17.89 -35.53
C ALA A 447 -3.94 18.84 -36.75
N GLU A 448 -3.06 19.83 -36.84
CA GLU A 448 -2.96 20.71 -38.02
C GLU A 448 -2.58 19.94 -39.28
N LEU A 449 -1.61 19.01 -39.19
CA LEU A 449 -1.17 18.20 -40.33
C LEU A 449 -2.32 17.30 -40.80
N VAL A 450 -3.03 16.64 -39.87
CA VAL A 450 -4.19 15.81 -40.20
C VAL A 450 -5.34 16.63 -40.76
N ASN A 451 -5.61 17.82 -40.19
CA ASN A 451 -6.61 18.78 -40.69
C ASN A 451 -6.31 19.19 -42.14
N ALA A 452 -5.05 19.52 -42.45
CA ALA A 452 -4.63 19.85 -43.82
C ALA A 452 -4.82 18.66 -44.77
N GLY A 453 -4.49 17.42 -44.30
CA GLY A 453 -4.68 16.20 -45.09
C GLY A 453 -6.15 15.89 -45.35
N LEU A 454 -7.03 16.01 -44.34
CA LEU A 454 -8.49 15.79 -44.50
C LEU A 454 -9.13 16.80 -45.42
N LYS A 455 -8.70 18.08 -45.36
CA LYS A 455 -9.15 19.12 -46.31
C LYS A 455 -8.67 18.84 -47.72
N ALA A 456 -7.44 18.39 -47.92
CA ALA A 456 -6.92 18.04 -49.24
C ALA A 456 -7.59 16.81 -49.85
N ALA A 457 -8.11 15.91 -49.01
CA ALA A 457 -8.85 14.69 -49.42
C ALA A 457 -10.37 14.92 -49.62
N ASP A 458 -10.86 16.17 -49.47
CA ASP A 458 -12.27 16.60 -49.59
C ASP A 458 -13.23 15.66 -48.76
N VAL A 459 -12.84 15.37 -47.54
CA VAL A 459 -13.58 14.46 -46.65
C VAL A 459 -14.86 15.15 -46.16
N SER A 460 -15.95 14.39 -45.95
CA SER A 460 -17.22 14.94 -45.46
C SER A 460 -17.05 15.71 -44.16
N HIS A 461 -17.79 16.80 -43.99
CA HIS A 461 -17.73 17.70 -42.83
C HIS A 461 -17.91 16.96 -41.50
N VAL A 462 -18.76 15.94 -41.47
CA VAL A 462 -19.02 15.10 -40.29
C VAL A 462 -17.77 14.32 -39.88
N LEU A 463 -17.12 13.67 -40.84
CA LEU A 463 -15.92 12.86 -40.59
C LEU A 463 -14.74 13.78 -40.19
N HIS A 464 -14.66 14.95 -40.80
CA HIS A 464 -13.67 15.97 -40.43
C HIS A 464 -13.83 16.44 -38.97
N SER A 465 -15.07 16.80 -38.58
CA SER A 465 -15.39 17.19 -37.19
C SER A 465 -15.17 16.04 -36.20
N LEU A 466 -15.55 14.81 -36.54
CA LEU A 466 -15.28 13.64 -35.70
C LEU A 466 -13.79 13.49 -35.43
N VAL A 467 -12.94 13.58 -36.44
CA VAL A 467 -11.49 13.42 -36.29
C VAL A 467 -10.86 14.57 -35.52
N ILE A 468 -11.15 15.80 -35.90
CA ILE A 468 -10.51 17.00 -35.31
C ILE A 468 -11.13 17.28 -33.94
N ASP A 469 -12.45 17.46 -33.86
CA ASP A 469 -13.11 17.90 -32.62
C ASP A 469 -13.35 16.74 -31.65
N GLY A 470 -13.76 15.57 -32.15
CA GLY A 470 -14.01 14.38 -31.32
C GLY A 470 -12.73 13.71 -30.86
N ILE A 471 -11.77 13.42 -31.75
CA ILE A 471 -10.58 12.65 -31.42
C ILE A 471 -9.42 13.55 -30.96
N PHE A 472 -8.94 14.48 -31.81
CA PHE A 472 -7.76 15.28 -31.48
C PHE A 472 -8.01 16.24 -30.32
N ASN A 473 -9.11 17.00 -30.33
CA ASN A 473 -9.41 17.91 -29.23
C ASN A 473 -9.86 17.14 -27.98
N GLY A 474 -10.67 16.08 -28.12
CA GLY A 474 -11.17 15.33 -26.97
C GLY A 474 -10.13 14.42 -26.32
N VAL A 475 -9.50 13.53 -27.08
CA VAL A 475 -8.50 12.60 -26.54
C VAL A 475 -7.16 13.32 -26.32
N GLY A 476 -6.80 14.23 -27.22
CA GLY A 476 -5.55 15.00 -27.14
C GLY A 476 -5.45 15.78 -25.84
N SER A 477 -6.54 16.45 -25.42
CA SER A 477 -6.58 17.19 -24.15
C SER A 477 -6.31 16.29 -22.93
N VAL A 478 -6.78 15.04 -22.95
CA VAL A 478 -6.55 14.10 -21.85
C VAL A 478 -5.14 13.52 -21.88
N VAL A 479 -4.61 13.21 -23.07
CA VAL A 479 -3.25 12.69 -23.22
C VAL A 479 -2.22 13.76 -22.84
N SER A 480 -2.51 15.04 -23.06
CA SER A 480 -1.62 16.13 -22.67
C SER A 480 -1.31 16.19 -21.16
N PHE A 481 -2.16 15.60 -20.31
CA PHE A 481 -1.90 15.49 -18.87
C PHE A 481 -0.94 14.36 -18.49
N LEU A 482 -0.60 13.47 -19.41
CA LEU A 482 0.30 12.34 -19.13
C LEU A 482 1.64 12.77 -18.50
N PRO A 483 2.34 13.81 -18.98
CA PRO A 483 3.60 14.25 -18.39
C PRO A 483 3.47 14.73 -16.94
N ILE A 484 2.39 15.43 -16.60
CA ILE A 484 2.11 15.84 -15.22
C ILE A 484 1.93 14.62 -14.33
N ILE A 485 1.15 13.65 -14.81
CA ILE A 485 0.88 12.41 -14.05
C ILE A 485 2.17 11.63 -13.83
N VAL A 486 2.99 11.46 -14.86
CA VAL A 486 4.30 10.76 -14.75
C VAL A 486 5.24 11.50 -13.79
N THR A 487 5.30 12.84 -13.87
CA THR A 487 6.13 13.65 -12.95
C THR A 487 5.63 13.55 -11.51
N LEU A 488 4.32 13.55 -11.28
CA LEU A 488 3.74 13.35 -9.95
C LEU A 488 4.12 11.97 -9.38
N PHE A 489 3.94 10.92 -10.18
CA PHE A 489 4.31 9.56 -9.75
C PHE A 489 5.81 9.42 -9.50
N PHE A 490 6.66 10.11 -10.25
CA PHE A 490 8.09 10.14 -10.00
C PHE A 490 8.41 10.64 -8.58
N PHE A 491 7.89 11.80 -8.20
CA PHE A 491 8.12 12.34 -6.87
C PHE A 491 7.48 11.51 -5.77
N LEU A 492 6.25 11.01 -6.00
CA LEU A 492 5.56 10.16 -5.01
C LEU A 492 6.30 8.84 -4.80
N SER A 493 6.77 8.20 -5.87
CA SER A 493 7.59 6.99 -5.77
C SER A 493 8.89 7.24 -5.01
N MET A 494 9.53 8.38 -5.25
CA MET A 494 10.72 8.76 -4.47
C MET A 494 10.41 8.92 -2.98
N LEU A 495 9.29 9.54 -2.62
CA LEU A 495 8.88 9.71 -1.23
C LEU A 495 8.48 8.37 -0.57
N GLU A 496 7.83 7.48 -1.32
CA GLU A 496 7.42 6.15 -0.87
C GLU A 496 8.62 5.24 -0.64
N ASP A 497 9.45 5.06 -1.66
CA ASP A 497 10.63 4.19 -1.61
C ASP A 497 11.70 4.69 -0.63
N SER A 498 11.77 6.02 -0.41
CA SER A 498 12.69 6.58 0.59
C SER A 498 12.28 6.26 2.04
N GLY A 499 11.06 5.79 2.29
CA GLY A 499 10.52 5.55 3.63
C GLY A 499 9.89 6.80 4.29
N TYR A 500 9.82 7.94 3.58
CA TYR A 500 9.22 9.17 4.12
C TYR A 500 7.72 9.04 4.34
N MET A 501 7.00 8.33 3.43
CA MET A 501 5.55 8.15 3.55
C MET A 501 5.13 7.38 4.80
N ALA A 502 5.98 6.47 5.30
CA ALA A 502 5.77 5.79 6.58
C ALA A 502 5.77 6.80 7.76
N ARG A 503 6.68 7.78 7.71
CA ARG A 503 6.75 8.86 8.73
C ARG A 503 5.53 9.78 8.67
N VAL A 504 5.08 10.11 7.47
CA VAL A 504 3.85 10.90 7.29
C VAL A 504 2.65 10.17 7.90
N ALA A 505 2.51 8.87 7.63
CA ALA A 505 1.46 8.04 8.21
C ALA A 505 1.52 8.03 9.75
N PHE A 506 2.74 7.90 10.31
CA PHE A 506 2.99 7.98 11.76
C PHE A 506 2.57 9.32 12.36
N VAL A 507 2.94 10.44 11.73
CA VAL A 507 2.60 11.79 12.20
C VAL A 507 1.10 12.06 12.15
N MET A 508 0.41 11.56 11.11
CA MET A 508 -0.99 11.87 10.82
C MET A 508 -2.00 10.91 11.46
N ASP A 509 -1.55 9.79 12.05
CA ASP A 509 -2.47 8.74 12.56
C ASP A 509 -3.48 9.29 13.58
N LYS A 510 -3.05 10.09 14.54
CA LYS A 510 -3.94 10.65 15.56
C LYS A 510 -5.05 11.54 14.99
N LEU A 511 -4.76 12.31 13.93
CA LEU A 511 -5.74 13.17 13.27
C LEU A 511 -6.76 12.34 12.48
N LEU A 512 -6.27 11.38 11.68
CA LEU A 512 -7.11 10.56 10.83
C LEU A 512 -8.00 9.61 11.63
N ARG A 513 -7.51 9.09 12.74
CA ARG A 513 -8.30 8.25 13.63
C ARG A 513 -9.53 8.97 14.22
N LYS A 514 -9.47 10.28 14.48
CA LYS A 514 -10.64 11.05 14.91
C LYS A 514 -11.79 10.96 13.90
N ILE A 515 -11.46 10.94 12.63
CA ILE A 515 -12.46 10.80 11.55
C ILE A 515 -12.70 9.33 11.14
N GLY A 516 -12.10 8.37 11.84
CA GLY A 516 -12.33 6.94 11.64
C GLY A 516 -11.43 6.27 10.61
N LEU A 517 -10.30 6.88 10.24
CA LEU A 517 -9.30 6.35 9.31
C LEU A 517 -7.98 6.05 10.03
N SER A 518 -7.19 5.13 9.47
CA SER A 518 -5.82 4.89 9.90
C SER A 518 -4.85 5.93 9.30
N GLY A 519 -3.68 6.11 9.92
CA GLY A 519 -2.65 7.04 9.43
C GLY A 519 -2.20 6.76 8.00
N ARG A 520 -2.24 5.51 7.55
CA ARG A 520 -1.89 5.12 6.18
C ARG A 520 -2.82 5.71 5.12
N SER A 521 -4.07 6.02 5.48
CA SER A 521 -5.05 6.64 4.57
C SER A 521 -4.65 8.03 4.07
N ILE A 522 -3.69 8.70 4.74
CA ILE A 522 -3.19 10.01 4.29
C ILE A 522 -2.56 9.93 2.89
N VAL A 523 -1.88 8.83 2.57
CA VAL A 523 -1.15 8.69 1.30
C VAL A 523 -2.09 8.73 0.09
N PRO A 524 -3.13 7.89 -0.03
CA PRO A 524 -4.13 8.00 -1.09
C PRO A 524 -4.82 9.36 -1.15
N MET A 525 -5.12 9.96 0.01
CA MET A 525 -5.78 11.26 0.07
C MET A 525 -4.88 12.39 -0.45
N LEU A 526 -3.58 12.36 -0.12
CA LEU A 526 -2.60 13.33 -0.64
C LEU A 526 -2.44 13.21 -2.15
N ILE A 527 -2.35 11.99 -2.66
CA ILE A 527 -2.33 11.74 -4.11
C ILE A 527 -3.59 12.29 -4.78
N GLY A 528 -4.74 12.23 -4.09
CA GLY A 528 -6.03 12.77 -4.52
C GLY A 528 -6.01 14.28 -4.80
N PHE A 529 -5.17 15.07 -4.11
CA PHE A 529 -4.99 16.50 -4.44
C PHE A 529 -4.32 16.71 -5.80
N GLY A 530 -3.52 15.76 -6.24
CA GLY A 530 -2.99 15.77 -7.61
C GLY A 530 -4.02 15.25 -8.60
N CYS A 531 -4.45 14.01 -8.44
CA CYS A 531 -5.44 13.35 -9.28
C CYS A 531 -6.19 12.27 -8.51
N THR A 532 -7.52 12.25 -8.63
CA THR A 532 -8.38 11.27 -7.95
C THR A 532 -8.11 9.83 -8.41
N VAL A 533 -7.80 9.62 -9.70
CA VAL A 533 -7.54 8.28 -10.26
C VAL A 533 -6.42 7.55 -9.54
N PRO A 534 -5.18 8.09 -9.50
CA PRO A 534 -4.10 7.45 -8.76
C PRO A 534 -4.33 7.42 -7.26
N GLY A 535 -5.05 8.41 -6.70
CA GLY A 535 -5.43 8.40 -5.28
C GLY A 535 -6.31 7.19 -4.93
N VAL A 536 -7.31 6.90 -5.76
CA VAL A 536 -8.15 5.69 -5.61
C VAL A 536 -7.33 4.40 -5.75
N MET A 537 -6.42 4.34 -6.71
CA MET A 537 -5.56 3.16 -6.92
C MET A 537 -4.58 2.93 -5.77
N ALA A 538 -4.01 4.00 -5.21
CA ALA A 538 -3.08 3.91 -4.09
C ALA A 538 -3.75 3.36 -2.81
N SER A 539 -5.09 3.39 -2.72
CA SER A 539 -5.80 2.80 -1.58
C SER A 539 -5.66 1.27 -1.47
N ARG A 540 -5.13 0.59 -2.48
CA ARG A 540 -4.82 -0.85 -2.44
C ARG A 540 -3.78 -1.21 -1.38
N THR A 541 -2.93 -0.27 -0.99
CA THR A 541 -1.93 -0.47 0.07
C THR A 541 -2.52 -0.43 1.48
N LEU A 542 -3.82 -0.16 1.61
CA LEU A 542 -4.49 -0.14 2.91
C LEU A 542 -4.89 -1.56 3.33
N PRO A 543 -4.49 -2.00 4.54
CA PRO A 543 -4.72 -3.37 5.01
C PRO A 543 -6.19 -3.68 5.33
N SER A 544 -7.01 -2.65 5.57
CA SER A 544 -8.41 -2.79 5.93
C SER A 544 -9.33 -2.47 4.75
N GLU A 545 -10.23 -3.38 4.45
CA GLU A 545 -11.28 -3.15 3.45
C GLU A 545 -12.20 -1.98 3.83
N ARG A 546 -12.49 -1.81 5.11
CA ARG A 546 -13.24 -0.70 5.67
C ARG A 546 -12.53 0.63 5.42
N ASP A 547 -11.26 0.75 5.83
CA ASP A 547 -10.47 1.98 5.64
C ASP A 547 -10.27 2.27 4.16
N ARG A 548 -10.10 1.23 3.32
CA ARG A 548 -10.00 1.35 1.87
C ARG A 548 -11.27 1.92 1.26
N LYS A 549 -12.45 1.37 1.58
CA LYS A 549 -13.74 1.86 1.10
C LYS A 549 -13.97 3.32 1.49
N MET A 550 -13.74 3.63 2.76
CA MET A 550 -13.90 4.97 3.28
C MET A 550 -12.94 5.96 2.63
N THR A 551 -11.66 5.60 2.47
CA THR A 551 -10.65 6.44 1.82
C THR A 551 -11.00 6.70 0.36
N ILE A 552 -11.44 5.69 -0.40
CA ILE A 552 -11.87 5.84 -1.79
C ILE A 552 -13.06 6.80 -1.91
N MET A 553 -14.04 6.72 -1.01
CA MET A 553 -15.20 7.62 -1.01
C MET A 553 -14.83 9.06 -0.66
N LEU A 554 -13.81 9.27 0.16
CA LEU A 554 -13.36 10.60 0.60
C LEU A 554 -12.38 11.26 -0.38
N THR A 555 -11.59 10.48 -1.11
CA THR A 555 -10.58 11.01 -2.05
C THR A 555 -11.14 12.03 -3.06
N PRO A 556 -12.32 11.88 -3.67
CA PRO A 556 -12.85 12.84 -4.62
C PRO A 556 -13.24 14.23 -4.02
N PHE A 557 -13.38 14.34 -2.68
CA PHE A 557 -13.58 15.64 -2.02
C PHE A 557 -12.32 16.51 -2.02
N MET A 558 -11.15 15.87 -2.21
CA MET A 558 -9.88 16.59 -2.38
C MET A 558 -9.90 17.32 -3.73
N SER A 559 -9.47 18.57 -3.73
CA SER A 559 -9.39 19.36 -4.95
C SER A 559 -8.24 18.90 -5.84
N CYS A 560 -8.55 18.14 -6.89
CA CYS A 560 -7.55 17.76 -7.89
C CYS A 560 -7.18 18.93 -8.80
N THR A 561 -6.04 18.84 -9.49
CA THR A 561 -5.51 19.90 -10.37
C THR A 561 -6.43 20.25 -11.52
N ALA A 562 -7.20 19.30 -12.05
CA ALA A 562 -8.17 19.56 -13.10
C ALA A 562 -9.32 20.52 -12.68
N LYS A 563 -9.51 20.78 -11.39
CA LYS A 563 -10.45 21.78 -10.87
C LYS A 563 -9.86 23.21 -10.87
N LEU A 564 -8.53 23.35 -10.88
CA LEU A 564 -7.85 24.65 -10.82
C LEU A 564 -8.23 25.62 -11.96
N PRO A 565 -8.31 25.19 -13.23
CA PRO A 565 -8.78 26.05 -14.30
C PRO A 565 -10.17 26.65 -14.05
N ILE A 566 -11.09 25.84 -13.45
CA ILE A 566 -12.44 26.32 -13.09
C ILE A 566 -12.34 27.43 -12.03
N TYR A 567 -11.55 27.18 -10.97
CA TYR A 567 -11.37 28.20 -9.92
C TYR A 567 -10.72 29.45 -10.45
N GLY A 568 -9.67 29.35 -11.27
CA GLY A 568 -8.99 30.47 -11.88
C GLY A 568 -9.92 31.30 -12.76
N PHE A 569 -10.68 30.65 -13.63
CA PHE A 569 -11.61 31.30 -14.53
C PHE A 569 -12.70 32.11 -13.80
N PHE A 570 -13.41 31.49 -12.87
CA PHE A 570 -14.48 32.14 -12.13
C PHE A 570 -13.97 33.21 -11.13
N THR A 571 -12.81 32.95 -10.49
CA THR A 571 -12.24 33.94 -9.57
C THR A 571 -11.73 35.16 -10.29
N ALA A 572 -11.11 35.01 -11.45
CA ALA A 572 -10.68 36.14 -12.29
C ALA A 572 -11.86 36.95 -12.81
N ALA A 573 -12.97 36.26 -13.18
CA ALA A 573 -14.16 36.94 -13.69
C ALA A 573 -14.94 37.65 -12.57
N PHE A 574 -15.26 37.00 -11.46
CA PHE A 574 -16.21 37.48 -10.45
C PHE A 574 -15.56 38.02 -9.17
N PHE A 575 -14.32 37.61 -8.85
CA PHE A 575 -13.62 37.95 -7.60
C PHE A 575 -12.19 38.45 -7.81
N PRO A 576 -11.94 39.44 -8.70
CA PRO A 576 -10.58 39.83 -9.09
C PRO A 576 -9.72 40.32 -7.93
N LYS A 577 -10.32 40.96 -6.90
CA LYS A 577 -9.62 41.49 -5.73
C LYS A 577 -9.24 40.42 -4.72
N TYR A 578 -10.00 39.31 -4.65
CA TYR A 578 -9.89 38.27 -3.63
C TYR A 578 -9.67 36.85 -4.20
N GLY A 579 -9.30 36.75 -5.49
CA GLY A 579 -9.21 35.45 -6.19
C GLY A 579 -8.36 34.42 -5.51
N GLY A 580 -7.18 34.79 -5.00
CA GLY A 580 -6.32 33.90 -4.24
C GLY A 580 -6.95 33.41 -2.92
N LEU A 581 -7.64 34.31 -2.22
CA LEU A 581 -8.31 33.96 -0.95
C LEU A 581 -9.50 33.01 -1.21
N VAL A 582 -10.26 33.24 -2.27
CA VAL A 582 -11.39 32.37 -2.68
C VAL A 582 -10.87 30.99 -3.06
N MET A 583 -9.75 30.89 -3.82
CA MET A 583 -9.14 29.59 -4.14
C MET A 583 -8.72 28.83 -2.88
N VAL A 584 -8.03 29.48 -1.95
CA VAL A 584 -7.63 28.88 -0.69
C VAL A 584 -8.86 28.45 0.13
N ALA A 585 -9.89 29.27 0.20
CA ALA A 585 -11.15 28.95 0.89
C ALA A 585 -11.83 27.73 0.27
N LEU A 586 -11.84 27.58 -1.06
CA LEU A 586 -12.37 26.38 -1.73
C LEU A 586 -11.61 25.10 -1.36
N TYR A 587 -10.27 25.17 -1.29
CA TYR A 587 -9.49 24.01 -0.83
C TYR A 587 -9.86 23.60 0.59
N PHE A 588 -9.92 24.56 1.52
CA PHE A 588 -10.31 24.27 2.91
C PHE A 588 -11.76 23.80 3.01
N ALA A 589 -12.68 24.36 2.20
CA ALA A 589 -14.06 23.91 2.14
C ALA A 589 -14.18 22.46 1.70
N GLY A 590 -13.42 22.04 0.68
CA GLY A 590 -13.37 20.64 0.23
C GLY A 590 -12.92 19.71 1.35
N ILE A 591 -11.85 20.06 2.07
CA ILE A 591 -11.33 19.28 3.20
C ILE A 591 -12.37 19.25 4.32
N ALA A 592 -12.99 20.37 4.68
CA ALA A 592 -13.97 20.45 5.75
C ALA A 592 -15.23 19.60 5.46
N VAL A 593 -15.74 19.66 4.23
CA VAL A 593 -16.85 18.81 3.78
C VAL A 593 -16.43 17.33 3.79
N GLY A 594 -15.22 17.02 3.32
CA GLY A 594 -14.67 15.67 3.38
C GLY A 594 -14.60 15.12 4.81
N ILE A 595 -14.14 15.93 5.78
CA ILE A 595 -14.13 15.57 7.21
C ILE A 595 -15.55 15.34 7.73
N LEU A 596 -16.49 16.20 7.39
CA LEU A 596 -17.89 16.07 7.82
C LEU A 596 -18.51 14.78 7.25
N VAL A 597 -18.29 14.50 5.98
CA VAL A 597 -18.73 13.25 5.33
C VAL A 597 -18.08 12.04 5.99
N ALA A 598 -16.79 12.12 6.33
CA ALA A 598 -16.08 11.07 7.05
C ALA A 598 -16.72 10.77 8.41
N LEU A 599 -17.04 11.82 9.20
CA LEU A 599 -17.68 11.68 10.51
C LEU A 599 -19.09 11.06 10.40
N VAL A 600 -19.87 11.50 9.42
CA VAL A 600 -21.20 10.93 9.14
C VAL A 600 -21.08 9.48 8.70
N SER A 601 -20.19 9.18 7.76
CA SER A 601 -19.98 7.83 7.24
C SER A 601 -19.47 6.86 8.32
N LYS A 602 -18.59 7.33 9.22
CA LYS A 602 -18.13 6.57 10.39
C LYS A 602 -19.29 6.11 11.25
N LYS A 603 -20.29 6.99 11.45
CA LYS A 603 -21.43 6.70 12.35
C LYS A 603 -22.49 5.80 11.71
N PHE A 604 -22.72 5.91 10.39
CA PHE A 604 -23.87 5.28 9.72
C PHE A 604 -23.51 4.16 8.74
N MET A 605 -22.30 4.15 8.17
CA MET A 605 -21.92 3.22 7.10
C MET A 605 -20.74 2.31 7.47
N PHE A 606 -19.83 2.79 8.32
CA PHE A 606 -18.59 2.10 8.65
C PHE A 606 -18.43 1.98 10.16
N GLU A 607 -19.21 1.09 10.76
CA GLU A 607 -19.10 0.78 12.18
C GLU A 607 -17.76 0.11 12.50
N GLY A 608 -17.29 0.26 13.74
CA GLY A 608 -16.03 -0.29 14.25
C GLY A 608 -14.90 0.73 14.29
N GLU A 609 -13.80 0.33 14.90
CA GLU A 609 -12.59 1.15 15.04
C GLU A 609 -11.68 1.02 13.81
N ALA A 610 -10.85 2.04 13.59
CA ALA A 610 -9.79 1.98 12.58
C ALA A 610 -8.78 0.89 12.97
N VAL A 611 -8.31 0.13 11.96
CA VAL A 611 -7.32 -0.93 12.19
C VAL A 611 -6.15 -0.42 13.03
N PRO A 612 -5.67 -1.20 14.00
CA PRO A 612 -4.51 -0.84 14.80
C PRO A 612 -3.31 -0.44 13.93
N PHE A 613 -2.64 0.61 14.34
CA PHE A 613 -1.48 1.13 13.62
C PHE A 613 -0.21 0.51 14.20
N VAL A 614 0.12 -0.67 13.72
CA VAL A 614 1.39 -1.32 14.01
C VAL A 614 2.22 -1.27 12.73
N MET A 615 3.32 -0.56 12.75
CA MET A 615 4.14 -0.34 11.55
C MET A 615 5.61 -0.20 11.93
N GLU A 616 6.47 -0.82 11.13
CA GLU A 616 7.92 -0.57 11.19
C GLU A 616 8.26 0.73 10.46
N LEU A 617 9.21 1.48 10.98
CA LEU A 617 9.77 2.65 10.33
C LEU A 617 11.07 2.25 9.61
N PRO A 618 11.05 2.01 8.29
CA PRO A 618 12.22 1.57 7.55
C PRO A 618 13.29 2.67 7.53
N ASN A 619 14.57 2.30 7.46
CA ASN A 619 15.65 3.26 7.27
C ASN A 619 15.48 4.04 5.96
N TYR A 620 15.91 5.31 5.93
CA TYR A 620 15.87 6.10 4.70
C TYR A 620 16.85 5.54 3.67
N ARG A 621 16.31 5.20 2.50
CA ARG A 621 17.08 4.67 1.37
C ARG A 621 16.81 5.48 0.10
N MET A 622 17.83 5.59 -0.75
CA MET A 622 17.64 6.18 -2.08
C MET A 622 17.02 5.12 -3.01
N PRO A 623 15.92 5.46 -3.69
CA PRO A 623 15.28 4.52 -4.62
C PRO A 623 16.19 4.18 -5.79
N GLY A 624 16.13 2.93 -6.26
CA GLY A 624 16.88 2.48 -7.43
C GLY A 624 16.31 3.08 -8.71
N ALA A 625 17.13 3.79 -9.48
CA ALA A 625 16.70 4.49 -10.71
C ALA A 625 15.97 3.57 -11.72
N LYS A 626 16.42 2.32 -11.86
CA LYS A 626 15.79 1.32 -12.73
C LYS A 626 14.39 0.94 -12.29
N ASN A 627 14.18 0.75 -10.98
CA ASN A 627 12.87 0.39 -10.41
C ASN A 627 11.89 1.55 -10.58
N VAL A 628 12.33 2.78 -10.30
CA VAL A 628 11.51 3.98 -10.50
C VAL A 628 11.12 4.13 -11.98
N ALA A 629 12.07 3.98 -12.91
CA ALA A 629 11.77 4.06 -14.33
C ALA A 629 10.75 3.00 -14.80
N GLN A 630 10.88 1.77 -14.32
CA GLN A 630 9.94 0.69 -14.65
C GLN A 630 8.55 0.99 -14.08
N LEU A 631 8.46 1.43 -12.83
CA LEU A 631 7.19 1.81 -12.20
C LEU A 631 6.51 2.95 -12.97
N LEU A 632 7.28 3.97 -13.37
CA LEU A 632 6.76 5.10 -14.17
C LEU A 632 6.22 4.62 -15.51
N TRP A 633 6.93 3.72 -16.18
CA TRP A 633 6.48 3.13 -17.44
C TRP A 633 5.17 2.35 -17.28
N ASP A 634 5.06 1.52 -16.26
CA ASP A 634 3.85 0.75 -15.97
C ASP A 634 2.65 1.67 -15.68
N LYS A 635 2.85 2.73 -14.91
CA LYS A 635 1.81 3.74 -14.62
C LYS A 635 1.41 4.55 -15.86
N ALA A 636 2.39 4.95 -16.68
CA ALA A 636 2.13 5.64 -17.95
C ALA A 636 1.34 4.76 -18.92
N LYS A 637 1.73 3.48 -19.06
CA LYS A 637 1.05 2.49 -19.90
C LYS A 637 -0.39 2.25 -19.43
N ASP A 638 -0.62 2.08 -18.14
CA ASP A 638 -1.95 1.86 -17.56
C ASP A 638 -2.85 3.11 -17.78
N PHE A 639 -2.31 4.31 -17.62
CA PHE A 639 -3.03 5.55 -17.94
C PHE A 639 -3.40 5.64 -19.41
N LEU A 640 -2.46 5.38 -20.33
CA LEU A 640 -2.70 5.42 -21.77
C LEU A 640 -3.77 4.40 -22.19
N GLN A 641 -3.71 3.17 -21.68
CA GLN A 641 -4.74 2.17 -21.97
C GLN A 641 -6.13 2.63 -21.55
N ARG A 642 -6.27 3.29 -20.39
CA ARG A 642 -7.55 3.84 -19.93
C ARG A 642 -7.99 5.04 -20.76
N ALA A 643 -7.06 5.91 -21.13
CA ALA A 643 -7.37 7.03 -22.01
C ALA A 643 -7.95 6.55 -23.34
N PHE A 644 -7.32 5.56 -23.97
CA PHE A 644 -7.78 5.02 -25.25
C PHE A 644 -9.01 4.10 -25.17
N THR A 645 -9.37 3.56 -24.01
CA THR A 645 -10.57 2.71 -23.90
C THR A 645 -11.79 3.49 -23.39
N VAL A 646 -11.73 4.02 -22.19
CA VAL A 646 -12.90 4.63 -21.53
C VAL A 646 -13.13 6.05 -22.03
N ILE A 647 -12.07 6.86 -22.07
CA ILE A 647 -12.20 8.29 -22.38
C ILE A 647 -12.49 8.47 -23.87
N PHE A 648 -11.83 7.71 -24.74
CA PHE A 648 -12.08 7.76 -26.19
C PHE A 648 -13.55 7.50 -26.53
N ILE A 649 -14.14 6.41 -25.99
CA ILE A 649 -15.56 6.11 -26.25
C ILE A 649 -16.44 7.24 -25.72
N ALA A 650 -16.15 7.71 -24.53
CA ALA A 650 -16.95 8.74 -23.89
C ALA A 650 -16.85 10.10 -24.64
N THR A 651 -15.68 10.44 -25.21
CA THR A 651 -15.50 11.65 -26.03
C THR A 651 -16.31 11.56 -27.35
N ILE A 652 -16.31 10.41 -27.99
CA ILE A 652 -17.13 10.19 -29.19
C ILE A 652 -18.62 10.34 -28.87
N VAL A 653 -19.09 9.80 -27.76
CA VAL A 653 -20.49 9.94 -27.32
C VAL A 653 -20.84 11.41 -27.09
N ILE A 654 -20.01 12.17 -26.40
CA ILE A 654 -20.24 13.61 -26.17
C ILE A 654 -20.20 14.40 -27.48
N TRP A 655 -19.21 14.14 -28.34
CA TRP A 655 -19.15 14.76 -29.65
C TRP A 655 -20.44 14.50 -30.44
N PHE A 656 -20.92 13.26 -30.44
CA PHE A 656 -22.17 12.90 -31.10
C PHE A 656 -23.36 13.70 -30.54
N LEU A 657 -23.50 13.77 -29.22
CA LEU A 657 -24.57 14.51 -28.56
C LEU A 657 -24.50 16.03 -28.77
N GLN A 658 -23.31 16.56 -29.06
CA GLN A 658 -23.11 17.99 -29.37
C GLN A 658 -23.35 18.32 -30.83
N THR A 659 -23.07 17.39 -31.74
CA THR A 659 -23.10 17.61 -33.20
C THR A 659 -24.47 17.35 -33.80
N PHE A 660 -25.30 16.50 -33.19
CA PHE A 660 -26.57 16.11 -33.73
C PHE A 660 -27.77 16.64 -32.92
N ASP A 661 -28.91 16.91 -33.64
CA ASP A 661 -30.20 17.17 -33.03
C ASP A 661 -30.98 15.87 -32.77
N LEU A 662 -32.16 15.92 -32.12
CA LEU A 662 -33.03 14.78 -31.90
C LEU A 662 -33.56 14.12 -33.18
N ARG A 663 -33.41 14.74 -34.34
CA ARG A 663 -33.79 14.23 -35.66
C ARG A 663 -32.60 13.72 -36.48
N MET A 664 -31.42 13.63 -35.84
CA MET A 664 -30.15 13.19 -36.46
C MET A 664 -29.65 14.12 -37.58
N ASN A 665 -30.01 15.42 -37.56
CA ASN A 665 -29.41 16.42 -38.41
C ASN A 665 -28.20 17.07 -37.75
N ILE A 666 -27.24 17.54 -38.52
CA ILE A 666 -26.09 18.28 -38.02
C ILE A 666 -26.58 19.64 -37.57
N VAL A 667 -26.23 20.00 -36.36
CA VAL A 667 -26.64 21.26 -35.73
C VAL A 667 -25.68 22.38 -36.11
N SER A 668 -26.23 23.49 -36.59
CA SER A 668 -25.48 24.70 -36.84
C SER A 668 -25.37 25.61 -35.61
N ASP A 669 -26.33 25.50 -34.66
CA ASP A 669 -26.32 26.20 -33.39
C ASP A 669 -26.31 25.19 -32.22
N SER A 670 -25.36 25.32 -31.31
CA SER A 670 -25.20 24.42 -30.16
C SER A 670 -26.46 24.29 -29.27
N GLN A 671 -27.41 25.24 -29.38
CA GLN A 671 -28.65 25.25 -28.64
C GLN A 671 -29.62 24.13 -29.08
N ASP A 672 -29.56 23.72 -30.34
CA ASP A 672 -30.43 22.69 -30.90
C ASP A 672 -29.89 21.26 -30.73
N SER A 673 -28.72 21.12 -30.12
CA SER A 673 -28.08 19.80 -29.94
C SER A 673 -28.84 18.93 -28.94
N ILE A 674 -28.69 17.59 -29.08
CA ILE A 674 -29.21 16.63 -28.13
C ILE A 674 -28.69 16.95 -26.70
N LEU A 675 -27.42 17.31 -26.60
CA LEU A 675 -26.81 17.65 -25.32
C LEU A 675 -27.46 18.87 -24.67
N ALA A 676 -27.74 19.93 -25.45
CA ALA A 676 -28.43 21.12 -24.96
C ALA A 676 -29.89 20.79 -24.52
N SER A 677 -30.57 19.94 -25.27
CA SER A 677 -31.92 19.46 -24.89
C SER A 677 -31.92 18.70 -23.55
N VAL A 678 -30.97 17.79 -23.36
CA VAL A 678 -30.80 17.08 -22.09
C VAL A 678 -30.44 18.02 -20.95
N ALA A 679 -29.53 18.96 -21.20
CA ALA A 679 -29.12 19.98 -20.24
C ALA A 679 -30.28 20.89 -19.86
N GLY A 680 -31.12 21.29 -20.83
CA GLY A 680 -32.35 22.07 -20.59
C GLY A 680 -33.34 21.35 -19.68
N PHE A 681 -33.46 20.03 -19.82
CA PHE A 681 -34.30 19.21 -18.92
C PHE A 681 -33.75 19.17 -17.49
N ILE A 682 -32.42 19.20 -17.33
CA ILE A 682 -31.75 19.14 -16.00
C ILE A 682 -31.64 20.55 -15.39
N ALA A 683 -31.58 21.61 -16.17
CA ALA A 683 -31.36 22.98 -15.72
C ALA A 683 -32.29 23.43 -14.58
N PRO A 684 -33.61 23.08 -14.54
CA PRO A 684 -34.49 23.45 -13.43
C PRO A 684 -34.03 22.95 -12.07
N VAL A 685 -33.29 21.84 -12.01
CA VAL A 685 -32.75 21.30 -10.76
C VAL A 685 -31.72 22.25 -10.13
N PHE A 686 -31.06 23.06 -10.95
CA PHE A 686 -30.05 24.04 -10.54
C PHE A 686 -30.62 25.45 -10.33
N ALA A 687 -31.90 25.67 -10.65
CA ALA A 687 -32.53 26.99 -10.45
C ALA A 687 -32.49 27.45 -8.98
N PRO A 688 -32.73 26.60 -7.94
CA PRO A 688 -32.61 26.97 -6.54
C PRO A 688 -31.19 27.37 -6.12
N LEU A 689 -30.18 26.99 -6.91
CA LEU A 689 -28.77 27.30 -6.67
C LEU A 689 -28.33 28.62 -7.32
N GLY A 690 -29.23 29.27 -8.07
CA GLY A 690 -28.96 30.51 -8.78
C GLY A 690 -28.34 30.38 -10.18
N PHE A 691 -28.15 29.15 -10.70
CA PHE A 691 -27.55 28.89 -12.01
C PHE A 691 -28.34 27.88 -12.87
N GLY A 692 -29.67 28.03 -12.91
CA GLY A 692 -30.55 27.13 -13.70
C GLY A 692 -30.57 27.43 -15.21
N ASP A 693 -29.43 27.73 -15.84
CA ASP A 693 -29.25 27.95 -17.26
C ASP A 693 -28.78 26.67 -17.98
N TRP A 694 -29.32 26.41 -19.17
CA TRP A 694 -28.96 25.23 -19.96
C TRP A 694 -27.48 25.24 -20.35
N ARG A 695 -26.84 26.39 -20.57
CA ARG A 695 -25.41 26.51 -20.94
C ARG A 695 -24.52 26.04 -19.80
N ILE A 696 -24.88 26.39 -18.56
CA ILE A 696 -24.17 25.93 -17.36
C ILE A 696 -24.37 24.42 -17.16
N SER A 697 -25.61 23.93 -17.33
CA SER A 697 -25.91 22.52 -17.24
C SER A 697 -25.15 21.69 -18.29
N THR A 698 -25.05 22.19 -19.54
CA THR A 698 -24.25 21.59 -20.61
C THR A 698 -22.78 21.52 -20.22
N SER A 699 -22.23 22.60 -19.66
CA SER A 699 -20.83 22.66 -19.24
C SER A 699 -20.55 21.72 -18.07
N LEU A 700 -21.49 21.54 -17.14
CA LEU A 700 -21.36 20.58 -16.03
C LEU A 700 -21.41 19.13 -16.51
N ILE A 701 -22.23 18.82 -17.53
CA ILE A 701 -22.25 17.48 -18.15
C ILE A 701 -20.93 17.22 -18.88
N ALA A 702 -20.43 18.18 -19.65
CA ALA A 702 -19.11 18.08 -20.28
C ALA A 702 -17.99 17.91 -19.24
N GLY A 703 -18.08 18.65 -18.13
CA GLY A 703 -17.17 18.56 -17.00
C GLY A 703 -17.22 17.23 -16.22
N PHE A 704 -18.20 16.39 -16.44
CA PHE A 704 -18.18 15.01 -15.96
C PHE A 704 -17.15 14.15 -16.71
N MET A 705 -16.94 14.43 -17.98
CA MET A 705 -15.89 13.75 -18.77
C MET A 705 -14.50 14.17 -18.28
N ALA A 706 -14.21 15.45 -18.36
CA ALA A 706 -12.97 16.05 -17.92
C ALA A 706 -13.29 17.40 -17.27
N LYS A 707 -12.81 17.64 -16.05
CA LYS A 707 -13.20 18.82 -15.25
C LYS A 707 -12.89 20.15 -15.93
N GLU A 708 -11.79 20.23 -16.63
CA GLU A 708 -11.36 21.40 -17.41
C GLU A 708 -12.33 21.76 -18.54
N SER A 709 -13.07 20.76 -19.06
CA SER A 709 -14.08 20.99 -20.11
C SER A 709 -15.25 21.88 -19.66
N VAL A 710 -15.45 22.08 -18.36
CA VAL A 710 -16.44 23.04 -17.86
C VAL A 710 -16.16 24.44 -18.39
N VAL A 711 -14.89 24.86 -18.31
CA VAL A 711 -14.48 26.23 -18.71
C VAL A 711 -14.52 26.37 -20.23
N SER A 712 -13.95 25.41 -20.96
CA SER A 712 -13.93 25.48 -22.43
C SER A 712 -15.34 25.48 -23.03
N THR A 713 -16.21 24.58 -22.58
CA THR A 713 -17.61 24.54 -23.02
C THR A 713 -18.36 25.82 -22.68
N LEU A 714 -18.20 26.31 -21.44
CA LEU A 714 -18.88 27.56 -21.04
C LEU A 714 -18.37 28.76 -21.80
N SER A 715 -17.08 28.85 -22.12
CA SER A 715 -16.52 29.92 -22.94
C SER A 715 -17.07 29.94 -24.37
N VAL A 716 -17.30 28.74 -24.94
CA VAL A 716 -17.93 28.62 -26.27
C VAL A 716 -19.41 29.01 -26.23
N LEU A 717 -20.17 28.52 -25.24
CA LEU A 717 -21.61 28.72 -25.17
C LEU A 717 -22.05 30.09 -24.62
N ALA A 718 -21.28 30.67 -23.72
CA ALA A 718 -21.58 31.98 -23.12
C ALA A 718 -20.88 33.16 -23.81
N GLY A 719 -19.90 32.89 -24.70
CA GLY A 719 -19.13 33.91 -25.37
C GLY A 719 -18.11 34.63 -24.45
N PRO A 720 -17.67 35.86 -24.78
CA PRO A 720 -16.63 36.52 -23.98
C PRO A 720 -17.09 36.79 -22.54
N THR A 721 -16.15 36.94 -21.64
CA THR A 721 -16.34 37.04 -20.17
C THR A 721 -17.40 38.05 -19.75
N LYS A 722 -17.59 39.11 -20.54
CA LYS A 722 -18.65 40.11 -20.32
C LYS A 722 -20.07 39.57 -20.48
N ALA A 723 -20.28 38.62 -21.37
CA ALA A 723 -21.58 37.97 -21.57
C ALA A 723 -21.91 37.00 -20.44
N LEU A 724 -20.90 36.47 -19.72
CA LEU A 724 -21.07 35.61 -18.58
C LEU A 724 -21.77 36.30 -17.39
N PHE A 725 -21.55 37.63 -17.23
CA PHE A 725 -22.24 38.45 -16.21
C PHE A 725 -23.75 38.59 -16.46
N ALA A 726 -24.20 38.38 -17.71
CA ALA A 726 -25.63 38.37 -18.02
C ALA A 726 -26.31 37.05 -17.60
N VAL A 727 -25.53 35.95 -17.43
CA VAL A 727 -26.02 34.61 -17.09
C VAL A 727 -25.87 34.32 -15.62
N LEU A 728 -24.83 34.88 -14.98
CA LEU A 728 -24.46 34.56 -13.59
C LEU A 728 -24.26 35.83 -12.76
N THR A 729 -24.87 35.88 -11.58
CA THR A 729 -24.52 36.83 -10.53
C THR A 729 -23.28 36.39 -9.76
N PRO A 730 -22.56 37.29 -9.07
CA PRO A 730 -21.41 36.87 -8.23
C PRO A 730 -21.75 35.82 -7.17
N LEU A 731 -22.95 35.89 -6.59
CA LEU A 731 -23.46 34.93 -5.62
C LEU A 731 -23.72 33.56 -6.28
N ALA A 732 -24.34 33.57 -7.47
CA ALA A 732 -24.55 32.36 -8.25
C ALA A 732 -23.22 31.73 -8.70
N ALA A 733 -22.21 32.54 -9.04
CA ALA A 733 -20.86 32.09 -9.36
C ALA A 733 -20.16 31.43 -8.14
N ALA A 734 -20.33 31.99 -6.93
CA ALA A 734 -19.82 31.39 -5.72
C ALA A 734 -20.51 30.02 -5.42
N SER A 735 -21.82 29.95 -5.59
CA SER A 735 -22.60 28.71 -5.48
C SER A 735 -22.13 27.65 -6.50
N LEU A 736 -21.94 28.05 -7.77
CA LEU A 736 -21.43 27.19 -8.83
C LEU A 736 -20.00 26.69 -8.56
N LEU A 737 -19.13 27.55 -8.03
CA LEU A 737 -17.77 27.15 -7.62
C LEU A 737 -17.80 26.06 -6.55
N VAL A 738 -18.67 26.20 -5.53
CA VAL A 738 -18.82 25.17 -4.49
C VAL A 738 -19.44 23.90 -5.07
N PHE A 739 -20.38 24.02 -5.99
CA PHE A 739 -20.92 22.85 -6.70
C PHE A 739 -19.83 22.16 -7.52
N CYS A 740 -19.04 22.88 -8.31
CA CYS A 740 -17.92 22.34 -9.10
C CYS A 740 -16.81 21.70 -8.24
N LEU A 741 -16.60 22.22 -7.04
CA LEU A 741 -15.69 21.62 -6.05
C LEU A 741 -16.12 20.23 -5.66
N LEU A 742 -17.40 20.02 -5.36
CA LEU A 742 -17.91 18.84 -4.65
C LEU A 742 -18.63 17.81 -5.54
N TYR A 743 -19.13 18.22 -6.74
CA TYR A 743 -19.91 17.32 -7.59
C TYR A 743 -19.07 16.17 -8.14
N THR A 744 -19.74 15.21 -8.73
CA THR A 744 -19.20 13.91 -9.19
C THR A 744 -17.75 13.97 -9.72
N PRO A 745 -16.90 13.00 -9.42
CA PRO A 745 -15.56 12.92 -10.01
C PRO A 745 -15.65 12.66 -11.51
N CYS A 746 -14.55 12.87 -12.25
CA CYS A 746 -14.50 12.61 -13.69
C CYS A 746 -14.74 11.13 -14.02
N VAL A 747 -15.13 10.82 -15.26
CA VAL A 747 -15.42 9.46 -15.73
C VAL A 747 -14.28 8.49 -15.44
N ALA A 748 -13.02 8.93 -15.63
CA ALA A 748 -11.84 8.12 -15.33
C ALA A 748 -11.76 7.73 -13.84
N ALA A 749 -12.10 8.66 -12.94
CA ALA A 749 -12.13 8.39 -11.50
C ALA A 749 -13.28 7.45 -11.13
N VAL A 750 -14.47 7.63 -11.70
CA VAL A 750 -15.61 6.72 -11.52
C VAL A 750 -15.28 5.31 -12.01
N ALA A 751 -14.63 5.20 -13.17
CA ALA A 751 -14.17 3.91 -13.70
C ALA A 751 -13.15 3.23 -12.75
N SER A 752 -12.26 4.02 -12.13
CA SER A 752 -11.31 3.50 -11.13
C SER A 752 -12.02 3.05 -9.86
N ILE A 753 -13.00 3.81 -9.35
CA ILE A 753 -13.81 3.43 -8.19
C ILE A 753 -14.60 2.15 -8.49
N LYS A 754 -15.19 2.04 -9.71
CA LYS A 754 -15.89 0.83 -10.15
C LYS A 754 -14.96 -0.39 -10.16
N ARG A 755 -13.73 -0.24 -10.59
CA ARG A 755 -12.73 -1.33 -10.61
C ARG A 755 -12.33 -1.76 -9.20
N GLU A 756 -12.18 -0.81 -8.27
CA GLU A 756 -11.73 -1.09 -6.90
C GLU A 756 -12.85 -1.59 -5.97
N LEU A 757 -14.06 -1.04 -6.07
CA LEU A 757 -15.16 -1.30 -5.15
C LEU A 757 -16.41 -1.90 -5.81
N GLY A 758 -16.43 -1.97 -7.15
CA GLY A 758 -17.60 -2.43 -7.89
C GLY A 758 -18.62 -1.34 -8.24
N MET A 759 -19.62 -1.72 -9.05
CA MET A 759 -20.60 -0.78 -9.62
C MET A 759 -21.46 -0.08 -8.57
N LYS A 760 -21.88 -0.82 -7.53
CA LYS A 760 -22.76 -0.30 -6.46
C LYS A 760 -22.11 0.91 -5.75
N TRP A 761 -20.83 0.79 -5.39
CA TRP A 761 -20.09 1.85 -4.72
C TRP A 761 -19.75 3.03 -5.66
N ALA A 762 -19.50 2.76 -6.94
CA ALA A 762 -19.29 3.82 -7.92
C ALA A 762 -20.54 4.69 -8.09
N VAL A 763 -21.71 4.07 -8.21
CA VAL A 763 -22.99 4.80 -8.30
C VAL A 763 -23.29 5.54 -7.00
N CYS A 764 -23.09 4.90 -5.84
CA CYS A 764 -23.28 5.53 -4.52
C CYS A 764 -22.39 6.77 -4.37
N THR A 765 -21.13 6.71 -4.81
CA THR A 765 -20.21 7.86 -4.76
C THR A 765 -20.69 8.99 -5.66
N VAL A 766 -21.08 8.71 -6.91
CA VAL A 766 -21.57 9.73 -7.85
C VAL A 766 -22.82 10.41 -7.32
N VAL A 767 -23.83 9.64 -6.95
CA VAL A 767 -25.12 10.17 -6.44
C VAL A 767 -24.90 10.93 -5.13
N GLY A 768 -24.15 10.35 -4.20
CA GLY A 768 -23.85 10.95 -2.91
C GLY A 768 -23.12 12.29 -3.04
N GLN A 769 -22.10 12.36 -3.91
CA GLN A 769 -21.37 13.60 -4.14
C GLN A 769 -22.22 14.66 -4.83
N CYS A 770 -23.04 14.29 -5.81
CA CYS A 770 -23.96 15.24 -6.44
C CYS A 770 -24.97 15.80 -5.42
N ALA A 771 -25.51 14.97 -4.53
CA ALA A 771 -26.42 15.40 -3.49
C ALA A 771 -25.74 16.35 -2.48
N ILE A 772 -24.53 16.00 -2.02
CA ILE A 772 -23.75 16.86 -1.10
C ILE A 772 -23.39 18.18 -1.78
N ALA A 773 -22.95 18.14 -3.04
CA ALA A 773 -22.64 19.33 -3.82
C ALA A 773 -23.84 20.25 -3.95
N TRP A 774 -25.02 19.69 -4.22
CA TRP A 774 -26.27 20.45 -4.35
C TRP A 774 -26.64 21.10 -3.00
N ILE A 775 -26.59 20.36 -1.91
CA ILE A 775 -26.91 20.89 -0.57
C ILE A 775 -25.93 22.01 -0.18
N CYS A 776 -24.63 21.80 -0.36
CA CYS A 776 -23.62 22.80 -0.02
C CYS A 776 -23.75 24.07 -0.89
N ALA A 777 -23.98 23.91 -2.20
CA ALA A 777 -24.20 25.03 -3.10
C ALA A 777 -25.49 25.79 -2.77
N PHE A 778 -26.58 25.07 -2.43
CA PHE A 778 -27.82 25.70 -1.97
C PHE A 778 -27.61 26.51 -0.68
N MET A 779 -26.89 25.93 0.31
CA MET A 779 -26.56 26.66 1.53
C MET A 779 -25.78 27.97 1.24
N VAL A 780 -24.79 27.91 0.36
CA VAL A 780 -24.00 29.08 -0.04
C VAL A 780 -24.89 30.14 -0.71
N TYR A 781 -25.76 29.73 -1.64
CA TYR A 781 -26.69 30.66 -2.32
C TYR A 781 -27.70 31.24 -1.37
N PHE A 782 -28.33 30.42 -0.53
CA PHE A 782 -29.37 30.84 0.42
C PHE A 782 -28.80 31.77 1.51
N ILE A 783 -27.70 31.36 2.16
CA ILE A 783 -27.06 32.17 3.22
C ILE A 783 -26.49 33.46 2.63
N GLY A 784 -25.79 33.35 1.48
CA GLY A 784 -25.27 34.53 0.79
C GLY A 784 -26.38 35.50 0.39
N GLY A 785 -27.55 35.04 -0.02
CA GLY A 785 -28.72 35.85 -0.30
C GLY A 785 -29.16 36.74 0.86
N PHE A 786 -29.09 36.26 2.07
CA PHE A 786 -29.38 37.04 3.27
C PHE A 786 -28.38 38.19 3.50
N PHE A 787 -27.08 37.95 3.21
CA PHE A 787 -26.04 38.96 3.43
C PHE A 787 -25.92 39.98 2.31
N PHE A 788 -26.38 39.64 1.09
CA PHE A 788 -26.34 40.55 -0.06
C PHE A 788 -27.65 41.30 -0.30
N MET A 789 -28.76 40.92 0.39
CA MET A 789 -30.03 41.64 0.36
C MET A 789 -30.18 42.68 1.49
N SER A 790 -29.31 42.64 2.51
CA SER A 790 -29.22 43.69 3.54
C SER A 790 -28.12 44.71 3.17
#